data_7efb186041482262e32c6a7937531617
#
_entry.id   7efb186041482262e32c6a7937531617
#
_cell.length_a   1.000
_cell.length_b   1.000
_cell.length_c   1.000
_cell.angle_alpha   90.00
_cell.angle_beta   90.00
_cell.angle_gamma   90.00
#
_symmetry.space_group_name_H-M   'P 1'
#
loop_
_entity.id
_entity.type
_entity.pdbx_description
1 polymer ?
#
loop_
_entity_poly.entity_id
_entity_poly.type
_entity_poly.pdbx_seq_one_letter_code
_entity_poly.pdbx_strand_id
1 'polypeptide(L)'
;MDNTIIELIEKDHPKKQLPWYYAPSFLLLWVALFFAVVFPLFNSLPTPVKIDEETTKPGQFVAERAQYILLELDRLGPKIVGDEMNEKTMVEFMLREIEAVRGDMRQDLYDMEVDVQRASGAYLHWEMINMYQAVQNVVVKLSTKSSNSTSYLLINSHYDTKPGSVGTGDAGFMVVTMLEVMRQLATSEQTFEHPIVFLFNGAEEQPLQGSHAFISQHKWSPNCKALINLDSAGAGGREILFQGGPNHPWLMRHYRDAAKHPFATTMAEEVFQAGIIPSDTDFRIFRDFGPVPGLDMAGQYNGFVYHTKYDRFDVISRDSLQNTGENLLSLVRSIGNAEEMHDTKAHSEGHSVFFDFLGLFFVYYLESTGIALNICFGLGGIILVCVSLWRMTRTTELDIGSVSGAFGIMFLLELASFVLALGLPVLMAVFYDAGDRTLTYFTNSWLVIGLFICPSVIGLVLPFTLYYTLRPSSKIPHTYHLQMAGHAHCVFLAIVCIILTIAGLRSAYLFMISLLFYVGALTINLLSSLQDRGYFWSLVLCACQAMPFLYFSYLFHAFLVICIPMTARKGTEVNPDLLIALLCALGSILALGFLVPLINIFRRPNCMIGGLALITFIFCMISVSEVGFPYRPKTNVMRVNFLQVHRKFYEYDGSVSLEDSGYYFDLQDRRLELPLRDKVDFDGLVHLEGECDAQMMCGVPCFNHRWCEARTAARWLPRKEPVEVPGTTTLELLNKTTLAGGYTARYQFKLTGPARMSIFLKPLSGVKMQDWSFLRGMLDNPGTYKPPYHIFFAWGVDSSPIEFHLDLTKVNGNFLEPVFEIGISGHYISHVHKRDAYSVQFIEDLPDFVHAMEWPASYDRYIY
;
A
#
# COMPACT_ATOMS: atom_id res chain seq x y z
N MET A 1 59.14 -43.81 4.51
CA MET A 1 58.10 -43.04 3.78
C MET A 1 58.68 -41.67 3.63
N ASP A 2 58.86 -41.33 2.35
CA ASP A 2 59.71 -40.21 1.95
C ASP A 2 59.16 -38.87 2.43
N ASN A 3 60.05 -38.04 2.98
CA ASN A 3 59.76 -36.63 3.36
C ASN A 3 59.15 -35.84 2.20
N THR A 4 59.35 -36.25 0.95
CA THR A 4 58.79 -35.69 -0.28
C THR A 4 57.27 -35.87 -0.39
N ILE A 5 56.69 -36.94 0.18
CA ILE A 5 55.24 -37.18 0.15
C ILE A 5 54.56 -36.30 1.20
N ILE A 6 55.23 -36.09 2.35
CA ILE A 6 54.73 -35.20 3.44
C ILE A 6 54.75 -33.76 3.00
N GLU A 7 55.78 -33.32 2.23
CA GLU A 7 55.82 -31.97 1.63
C GLU A 7 54.74 -31.72 0.54
N LEU A 8 54.28 -32.81 -0.15
CA LEU A 8 53.22 -32.71 -1.15
C LEU A 8 51.81 -32.57 -0.54
N ILE A 9 51.64 -33.09 0.69
CA ILE A 9 50.35 -33.01 1.43
C ILE A 9 50.17 -31.62 2.13
N GLU A 10 51.25 -30.88 2.35
CA GLU A 10 51.21 -29.56 2.99
C GLU A 10 51.22 -28.37 2.04
N LYS A 11 51.24 -28.56 0.72
CA LYS A 11 51.29 -27.45 -0.24
C LYS A 11 49.94 -26.73 -0.34
N ASP A 12 49.96 -25.46 0.00
CA ASP A 12 48.84 -24.55 -0.30
C ASP A 12 48.53 -24.51 -1.80
N HIS A 13 47.26 -24.63 -2.14
CA HIS A 13 46.84 -24.55 -3.54
C HIS A 13 46.79 -23.11 -4.01
N PRO A 14 47.52 -22.72 -5.11
CA PRO A 14 47.37 -21.40 -5.68
C PRO A 14 45.98 -21.23 -6.27
N LYS A 15 45.40 -20.03 -6.17
CA LYS A 15 44.12 -19.71 -6.78
C LYS A 15 44.19 -19.85 -8.31
N LYS A 16 43.46 -20.80 -8.86
CA LYS A 16 43.20 -20.89 -10.29
C LYS A 16 41.99 -20.03 -10.61
N GLN A 17 42.17 -18.78 -11.02
CA GLN A 17 41.07 -17.87 -11.35
C GLN A 17 40.99 -17.63 -12.85
N LEU A 18 39.77 -17.43 -13.37
CA LEU A 18 39.51 -17.06 -14.75
C LEU A 18 39.98 -15.62 -15.05
N PRO A 19 40.27 -15.27 -16.32
CA PRO A 19 40.60 -13.90 -16.69
C PRO A 19 39.56 -12.89 -16.26
N TRP A 20 40.00 -11.71 -15.81
CA TRP A 20 39.14 -10.65 -15.25
C TRP A 20 38.13 -10.07 -16.24
N TYR A 21 38.43 -10.09 -17.54
CA TYR A 21 37.60 -9.52 -18.59
C TYR A 21 36.29 -10.30 -18.83
N TYR A 22 36.13 -11.48 -18.24
CA TYR A 22 34.85 -12.21 -18.28
C TYR A 22 33.88 -11.76 -17.16
N ALA A 23 34.38 -11.10 -16.11
CA ALA A 23 33.55 -10.69 -15.01
C ALA A 23 32.49 -9.62 -15.39
N PRO A 24 32.80 -8.57 -16.18
CA PRO A 24 31.78 -7.67 -16.72
C PRO A 24 30.69 -8.39 -17.51
N SER A 25 31.08 -9.34 -18.38
CA SER A 25 30.13 -10.12 -19.18
C SER A 25 29.19 -10.96 -18.29
N PHE A 26 29.73 -11.51 -17.20
CA PHE A 26 28.92 -12.25 -16.23
C PHE A 26 27.86 -11.35 -15.56
N LEU A 27 28.21 -10.13 -15.12
CA LEU A 27 27.25 -9.20 -14.54
C LEU A 27 26.25 -8.68 -15.58
N LEU A 28 26.73 -8.35 -16.77
CA LEU A 28 25.87 -7.88 -17.87
C LEU A 28 24.84 -8.94 -18.30
N LEU A 29 25.13 -10.22 -18.14
CA LEU A 29 24.16 -11.30 -18.41
C LEU A 29 22.90 -11.14 -17.58
N TRP A 30 23.03 -10.86 -16.28
CA TRP A 30 21.89 -10.70 -15.37
C TRP A 30 21.11 -9.42 -15.67
N VAL A 31 21.81 -8.33 -15.99
CA VAL A 31 21.20 -7.08 -16.45
C VAL A 31 20.43 -7.32 -17.77
N ALA A 32 21.03 -8.05 -18.71
CA ALA A 32 20.38 -8.39 -19.97
C ALA A 32 19.14 -9.26 -19.77
N LEU A 33 19.19 -10.24 -18.85
CA LEU A 33 18.01 -11.06 -18.50
C LEU A 33 16.87 -10.21 -17.90
N PHE A 34 17.19 -9.23 -17.07
CA PHE A 34 16.17 -8.31 -16.55
C PHE A 34 15.47 -7.55 -17.69
N PHE A 35 16.24 -6.91 -18.58
CA PHE A 35 15.66 -6.12 -19.67
C PHE A 35 15.06 -6.96 -20.81
N ALA A 36 15.50 -8.20 -20.99
CA ALA A 36 14.96 -9.08 -22.02
C ALA A 36 13.70 -9.84 -21.58
N VAL A 37 13.53 -10.09 -20.29
CA VAL A 37 12.43 -10.92 -19.76
C VAL A 37 11.56 -10.15 -18.76
N VAL A 38 12.16 -9.65 -17.67
CA VAL A 38 11.39 -9.08 -16.55
C VAL A 38 10.69 -7.80 -16.97
N PHE A 39 11.42 -6.85 -17.54
CA PHE A 39 10.87 -5.55 -17.92
C PHE A 39 9.76 -5.64 -18.97
N PRO A 40 9.89 -6.42 -20.08
CA PRO A 40 8.81 -6.59 -21.04
C PRO A 40 7.58 -7.30 -20.44
N LEU A 41 7.76 -8.36 -19.65
CA LEU A 41 6.63 -9.08 -19.03
C LEU A 41 5.90 -8.22 -18.03
N PHE A 42 6.60 -7.40 -17.24
CA PHE A 42 5.99 -6.48 -16.30
C PHE A 42 5.10 -5.44 -16.99
N ASN A 43 5.54 -4.90 -18.13
CA ASN A 43 4.83 -3.88 -18.90
C ASN A 43 3.85 -4.45 -19.94
N SER A 44 3.76 -5.78 -20.06
CA SER A 44 2.84 -6.40 -21.03
C SER A 44 1.40 -6.35 -20.53
N LEU A 45 0.51 -5.77 -21.33
CA LEU A 45 -0.92 -5.75 -21.11
C LEU A 45 -1.65 -6.40 -22.29
N PRO A 46 -2.87 -6.92 -22.09
CA PRO A 46 -3.64 -7.56 -23.15
C PRO A 46 -4.09 -6.55 -24.21
N THR A 47 -4.28 -7.03 -25.43
CA THR A 47 -4.82 -6.21 -26.52
C THR A 47 -6.30 -5.88 -26.23
N PRO A 48 -6.71 -4.58 -26.27
CA PRO A 48 -8.07 -4.19 -26.00
C PRO A 48 -9.05 -4.72 -27.04
N VAL A 49 -10.20 -5.20 -26.61
CA VAL A 49 -11.32 -5.56 -27.48
C VAL A 49 -12.11 -4.31 -27.84
N LYS A 50 -12.42 -4.15 -29.13
CA LYS A 50 -13.23 -3.05 -29.66
C LYS A 50 -14.71 -3.42 -29.73
N ILE A 51 -15.57 -2.42 -29.83
CA ILE A 51 -17.03 -2.61 -29.95
C ILE A 51 -17.39 -3.38 -31.22
N ASP A 52 -16.74 -3.10 -32.34
CA ASP A 52 -16.96 -3.79 -33.61
C ASP A 52 -16.48 -5.24 -33.63
N GLU A 53 -15.62 -5.63 -32.70
CA GLU A 53 -15.14 -6.99 -32.52
C GLU A 53 -16.04 -7.84 -31.61
N GLU A 54 -17.03 -7.27 -30.93
CA GLU A 54 -17.88 -7.98 -29.95
C GLU A 54 -18.62 -9.18 -30.55
N THR A 55 -19.05 -9.07 -31.80
CA THR A 55 -19.72 -10.19 -32.52
C THR A 55 -18.77 -11.33 -32.82
N THR A 56 -17.50 -11.07 -33.00
CA THR A 56 -16.47 -12.08 -33.29
C THR A 56 -15.81 -12.62 -32.01
N LYS A 57 -15.93 -11.89 -30.90
CA LYS A 57 -15.38 -12.21 -29.58
C LYS A 57 -16.51 -12.19 -28.51
N PRO A 58 -17.58 -12.99 -28.67
CA PRO A 58 -18.73 -12.91 -27.78
C PRO A 58 -18.36 -13.24 -26.33
N GLY A 59 -18.93 -12.50 -25.38
CA GLY A 59 -18.77 -12.74 -23.95
C GLY A 59 -17.37 -12.36 -23.41
N GLN A 60 -16.58 -11.63 -24.17
CA GLN A 60 -15.33 -11.03 -23.68
C GLN A 60 -15.59 -9.59 -23.19
N PHE A 61 -14.75 -9.10 -22.29
CA PHE A 61 -14.77 -7.72 -21.85
C PHE A 61 -14.42 -6.77 -22.99
N VAL A 62 -15.21 -5.70 -23.18
CA VAL A 62 -15.03 -4.72 -24.27
C VAL A 62 -14.45 -3.43 -23.69
N ALA A 63 -13.14 -3.32 -23.69
CA ALA A 63 -12.43 -2.17 -23.10
C ALA A 63 -12.76 -0.84 -23.78
N GLU A 64 -13.06 -0.85 -25.08
CA GLU A 64 -13.42 0.38 -25.80
C GLU A 64 -14.73 0.99 -25.29
N ARG A 65 -15.75 0.19 -24.98
CA ARG A 65 -17.01 0.69 -24.40
C ARG A 65 -16.78 1.24 -23.00
N ALA A 66 -16.06 0.51 -22.15
CA ALA A 66 -15.70 0.98 -20.81
C ALA A 66 -14.93 2.31 -20.87
N GLN A 67 -14.04 2.48 -21.85
CA GLN A 67 -13.29 3.72 -22.03
C GLN A 67 -14.18 4.91 -22.42
N TYR A 68 -15.22 4.71 -23.24
CA TYR A 68 -16.16 5.78 -23.56
C TYR A 68 -16.94 6.24 -22.32
N ILE A 69 -17.40 5.30 -21.50
CA ILE A 69 -18.09 5.63 -20.24
C ILE A 69 -17.13 6.36 -19.28
N LEU A 70 -15.86 5.93 -19.22
CA LEU A 70 -14.82 6.56 -18.39
C LEU A 70 -14.57 8.01 -18.81
N LEU A 71 -14.57 8.31 -20.12
CA LEU A 71 -14.41 9.68 -20.62
C LEU A 71 -15.60 10.56 -20.22
N GLU A 72 -16.82 10.04 -20.23
CA GLU A 72 -17.99 10.80 -19.76
C GLU A 72 -17.90 11.03 -18.25
N LEU A 73 -17.49 10.03 -17.46
CA LEU A 73 -17.30 10.15 -16.03
C LEU A 73 -16.21 11.17 -15.68
N ASP A 74 -15.09 11.18 -16.40
CA ASP A 74 -14.01 12.18 -16.24
C ASP A 74 -14.52 13.61 -16.43
N ARG A 75 -15.41 13.84 -17.39
CA ARG A 75 -15.99 15.16 -17.69
C ARG A 75 -16.88 15.71 -16.58
N LEU A 76 -17.43 14.87 -15.73
CA LEU A 76 -18.22 15.30 -14.58
C LEU A 76 -17.37 16.05 -13.55
N GLY A 77 -16.07 15.77 -13.47
CA GLY A 77 -15.18 16.39 -12.50
C GLY A 77 -15.23 15.73 -11.12
N PRO A 78 -14.78 16.42 -10.06
CA PRO A 78 -14.77 15.89 -8.69
C PRO A 78 -16.17 15.57 -8.17
N LYS A 79 -16.31 14.45 -7.48
CA LYS A 79 -17.56 13.91 -6.91
C LYS A 79 -17.41 13.78 -5.40
N ILE A 80 -17.66 14.87 -4.69
CA ILE A 80 -17.41 14.98 -3.25
C ILE A 80 -18.70 14.74 -2.48
N VAL A 81 -18.67 13.89 -1.46
CA VAL A 81 -19.84 13.60 -0.60
C VAL A 81 -20.44 14.91 -0.06
N GLY A 82 -21.76 15.04 -0.18
CA GLY A 82 -22.51 16.24 0.17
C GLY A 82 -22.56 17.32 -0.92
N ASP A 83 -21.91 17.10 -2.07
CA ASP A 83 -22.03 17.98 -3.24
C ASP A 83 -23.08 17.46 -4.22
N GLU A 84 -23.79 18.35 -4.92
CA GLU A 84 -24.78 18.01 -5.95
C GLU A 84 -24.19 17.08 -7.03
N MET A 85 -22.90 17.23 -7.34
CA MET A 85 -22.22 16.36 -8.30
C MET A 85 -22.21 14.89 -7.85
N ASN A 86 -21.89 14.62 -6.60
CA ASN A 86 -21.89 13.27 -6.05
C ASN A 86 -23.30 12.75 -5.78
N GLU A 87 -24.12 13.58 -5.12
CA GLU A 87 -25.41 13.11 -4.55
C GLU A 87 -26.53 13.05 -5.60
N LYS A 88 -26.41 13.77 -6.71
CA LYS A 88 -27.44 13.80 -7.74
C LYS A 88 -26.89 13.43 -9.11
N THR A 89 -25.95 14.21 -9.64
CA THR A 89 -25.49 14.07 -11.03
C THR A 89 -24.86 12.71 -11.27
N MET A 90 -24.00 12.26 -10.35
CA MET A 90 -23.34 10.95 -10.46
C MET A 90 -24.35 9.79 -10.28
N VAL A 91 -25.29 9.91 -9.35
CA VAL A 91 -26.36 8.90 -9.19
C VAL A 91 -27.22 8.81 -10.45
N GLU A 92 -27.62 9.93 -11.04
CA GLU A 92 -28.36 9.98 -12.32
C GLU A 92 -27.53 9.37 -13.47
N PHE A 93 -26.23 9.66 -13.53
CA PHE A 93 -25.30 9.05 -14.48
C PHE A 93 -25.29 7.54 -14.34
N MET A 94 -25.09 7.02 -13.12
CA MET A 94 -25.06 5.59 -12.85
C MET A 94 -26.39 4.90 -13.23
N LEU A 95 -27.52 5.49 -12.87
CA LEU A 95 -28.83 4.95 -13.20
C LEU A 95 -29.06 4.90 -14.72
N ARG A 96 -28.60 5.89 -15.47
CA ARG A 96 -28.65 5.91 -16.94
C ARG A 96 -27.83 4.78 -17.56
N GLU A 97 -26.60 4.55 -17.11
CA GLU A 97 -25.73 3.49 -17.60
C GLU A 97 -26.29 2.09 -17.25
N ILE A 98 -26.83 1.92 -16.03
CA ILE A 98 -27.47 0.68 -15.59
C ILE A 98 -28.72 0.40 -16.44
N GLU A 99 -29.54 1.41 -16.75
CA GLU A 99 -30.71 1.24 -17.59
C GLU A 99 -30.36 0.87 -19.04
N ALA A 100 -29.23 1.40 -19.55
CA ALA A 100 -28.70 0.97 -20.85
C ALA A 100 -28.29 -0.52 -20.82
N VAL A 101 -27.69 -1.00 -19.75
CA VAL A 101 -27.39 -2.44 -19.56
C VAL A 101 -28.69 -3.25 -19.49
N ARG A 102 -29.69 -2.76 -18.77
CA ARG A 102 -31.01 -3.44 -18.65
C ARG A 102 -31.70 -3.54 -20.01
N GLY A 103 -31.56 -2.52 -20.86
CA GLY A 103 -32.12 -2.54 -22.22
C GLY A 103 -31.53 -3.62 -23.12
N ASP A 104 -30.26 -3.95 -22.92
CA ASP A 104 -29.54 -4.99 -23.69
C ASP A 104 -29.65 -6.39 -23.05
N MET A 105 -30.13 -6.47 -21.80
CA MET A 105 -30.17 -7.70 -21.02
C MET A 105 -31.06 -8.80 -21.65
N ARG A 106 -30.61 -10.03 -21.57
CA ARG A 106 -31.40 -11.25 -21.88
C ARG A 106 -32.50 -11.44 -20.83
N GLN A 107 -33.63 -10.75 -21.04
CA GLN A 107 -34.79 -10.82 -20.12
C GLN A 107 -35.42 -12.19 -20.00
N ASP A 108 -35.11 -13.12 -20.90
CA ASP A 108 -35.49 -14.52 -20.81
C ASP A 108 -34.69 -15.29 -19.75
N LEU A 109 -33.46 -14.87 -19.45
CA LEU A 109 -32.52 -15.57 -18.55
C LEU A 109 -32.32 -14.85 -17.23
N TYR A 110 -32.40 -13.53 -17.21
CA TYR A 110 -32.00 -12.73 -16.05
C TYR A 110 -33.07 -11.78 -15.53
N ASP A 111 -33.00 -11.49 -14.26
CA ASP A 111 -33.71 -10.40 -13.58
C ASP A 111 -32.70 -9.41 -13.00
N MET A 112 -33.00 -8.11 -13.11
CA MET A 112 -32.18 -7.04 -12.57
C MET A 112 -32.98 -6.15 -11.63
N GLU A 113 -32.59 -6.11 -10.37
CA GLU A 113 -33.14 -5.21 -9.35
C GLU A 113 -32.14 -4.06 -9.10
N VAL A 114 -32.63 -2.82 -9.01
CA VAL A 114 -31.81 -1.62 -8.72
C VAL A 114 -32.35 -0.94 -7.49
N ASP A 115 -31.46 -0.53 -6.59
CA ASP A 115 -31.80 0.19 -5.37
C ASP A 115 -30.83 1.37 -5.17
N VAL A 116 -31.35 2.54 -4.80
CA VAL A 116 -30.56 3.68 -4.37
C VAL A 116 -30.70 3.77 -2.86
N GLN A 117 -29.73 3.18 -2.16
CA GLN A 117 -29.70 3.21 -0.70
C GLN A 117 -29.37 4.63 -0.21
N ARG A 118 -30.11 5.10 0.80
CA ARG A 118 -29.78 6.26 1.63
C ARG A 118 -29.71 5.80 3.08
N ALA A 119 -28.59 6.05 3.73
CA ALA A 119 -28.38 5.53 5.08
C ALA A 119 -27.67 6.54 5.99
N SER A 120 -27.98 6.44 7.29
CA SER A 120 -27.34 7.22 8.35
C SER A 120 -26.85 6.28 9.42
N GLY A 121 -25.65 6.53 9.98
CA GLY A 121 -25.07 5.65 10.99
C GLY A 121 -23.77 6.17 11.58
N ALA A 122 -23.17 5.34 12.41
CA ALA A 122 -21.88 5.64 13.03
C ALA A 122 -21.12 4.35 13.37
N TYR A 123 -19.78 4.42 13.37
CA TYR A 123 -18.93 3.32 13.81
C TYR A 123 -17.57 3.85 14.27
N LEU A 124 -16.84 3.04 15.04
CA LEU A 124 -15.50 3.35 15.50
C LEU A 124 -14.48 3.00 14.42
N HIS A 125 -13.66 3.97 14.06
CA HIS A 125 -12.61 3.81 13.06
C HIS A 125 -11.47 4.81 13.31
N TRP A 126 -10.21 4.35 13.27
CA TRP A 126 -9.03 5.18 13.51
C TRP A 126 -9.08 6.05 14.77
N GLU A 127 -9.45 5.48 15.88
CA GLU A 127 -9.57 6.19 17.17
C GLU A 127 -10.59 7.33 17.20
N MET A 128 -11.47 7.42 16.20
CA MET A 128 -12.57 8.39 16.15
C MET A 128 -13.92 7.69 15.97
N ILE A 129 -15.01 8.39 16.31
CA ILE A 129 -16.33 8.03 15.85
C ILE A 129 -16.50 8.59 14.43
N ASN A 130 -16.70 7.70 13.47
CA ASN A 130 -17.03 8.05 12.12
C ASN A 130 -18.56 8.01 11.96
N MET A 131 -19.18 9.17 11.82
CA MET A 131 -20.63 9.35 11.76
C MET A 131 -21.05 9.89 10.40
N TYR A 132 -22.15 9.40 9.86
CA TYR A 132 -22.66 9.85 8.57
C TYR A 132 -24.19 9.98 8.57
N GLN A 133 -24.69 10.90 7.72
CA GLN A 133 -26.11 11.18 7.56
C GLN A 133 -26.49 11.16 6.08
N ALA A 134 -27.42 10.28 5.73
CA ALA A 134 -28.00 10.15 4.40
C ALA A 134 -26.97 10.04 3.26
N VAL A 135 -25.88 9.28 3.45
CA VAL A 135 -24.97 8.92 2.37
C VAL A 135 -25.65 7.94 1.40
N GLN A 136 -25.24 7.95 0.15
CA GLN A 136 -25.89 7.19 -0.92
C GLN A 136 -25.00 6.09 -1.50
N ASN A 137 -25.63 4.97 -1.86
CA ASN A 137 -25.07 3.91 -2.67
C ASN A 137 -26.01 3.56 -3.81
N VAL A 138 -25.50 3.26 -4.98
CA VAL A 138 -26.27 2.66 -6.08
C VAL A 138 -25.99 1.17 -6.11
N VAL A 139 -27.00 0.35 -5.94
CA VAL A 139 -26.87 -1.10 -5.78
C VAL A 139 -27.67 -1.82 -6.85
N VAL A 140 -27.02 -2.74 -7.56
CA VAL A 140 -27.65 -3.53 -8.62
C VAL A 140 -27.50 -5.00 -8.30
N LYS A 141 -28.62 -5.74 -8.29
CA LYS A 141 -28.61 -7.19 -8.14
C LYS A 141 -29.04 -7.84 -9.44
N LEU A 142 -28.14 -8.60 -10.03
CA LEU A 142 -28.36 -9.40 -11.22
C LEU A 142 -28.54 -10.86 -10.80
N SER A 143 -29.66 -11.46 -11.14
CA SER A 143 -30.02 -12.83 -10.77
C SER A 143 -30.39 -13.67 -12.01
N THR A 144 -30.04 -14.94 -12.01
CA THR A 144 -30.51 -15.90 -13.03
C THR A 144 -31.90 -16.43 -12.67
N LYS A 145 -32.85 -16.38 -13.58
CA LYS A 145 -34.25 -16.85 -13.37
C LYS A 145 -34.35 -18.31 -13.02
N SER A 146 -33.41 -19.12 -13.48
CA SER A 146 -33.37 -20.56 -13.20
C SER A 146 -32.78 -20.92 -11.83
N SER A 147 -32.16 -19.98 -11.14
CA SER A 147 -31.56 -20.20 -9.83
C SER A 147 -32.47 -19.79 -8.68
N ASN A 148 -32.46 -20.57 -7.61
CA ASN A 148 -33.16 -20.29 -6.35
C ASN A 148 -32.17 -19.85 -5.24
N SER A 149 -30.90 -19.64 -5.56
CA SER A 149 -29.90 -19.24 -4.56
C SER A 149 -30.20 -17.85 -4.01
N THR A 150 -30.15 -17.72 -2.69
CA THR A 150 -30.22 -16.44 -1.98
C THR A 150 -28.85 -15.90 -1.62
N SER A 151 -27.83 -16.77 -1.56
CA SER A 151 -26.42 -16.37 -1.36
C SER A 151 -25.91 -15.62 -2.57
N TYR A 152 -25.18 -14.52 -2.39
CA TYR A 152 -24.68 -13.75 -3.53
C TYR A 152 -23.22 -13.34 -3.37
N LEU A 153 -22.56 -13.09 -4.50
CA LEU A 153 -21.25 -12.46 -4.62
C LEU A 153 -21.42 -10.94 -4.72
N LEU A 154 -20.73 -10.20 -3.86
CA LEU A 154 -20.68 -8.75 -3.90
C LEU A 154 -19.46 -8.27 -4.70
N ILE A 155 -19.67 -7.33 -5.63
CA ILE A 155 -18.62 -6.60 -6.32
C ILE A 155 -18.74 -5.15 -5.89
N ASN A 156 -17.69 -4.60 -5.28
CA ASN A 156 -17.70 -3.23 -4.75
C ASN A 156 -16.62 -2.37 -5.39
N SER A 157 -16.96 -1.14 -5.68
CA SER A 157 -16.04 -0.03 -5.92
C SER A 157 -16.75 1.29 -5.65
N HIS A 158 -15.99 2.39 -5.52
CA HIS A 158 -16.55 3.69 -5.20
C HIS A 158 -16.49 4.67 -6.37
N TYR A 159 -17.39 5.64 -6.37
CA TYR A 159 -17.44 6.71 -7.35
C TYR A 159 -17.17 8.11 -6.79
N ASP A 160 -17.25 8.28 -5.47
CA ASP A 160 -16.88 9.52 -4.81
C ASP A 160 -15.35 9.75 -4.85
N THR A 161 -14.92 10.98 -4.69
CA THR A 161 -13.52 11.37 -4.88
C THR A 161 -12.99 12.29 -3.80
N LYS A 162 -11.68 12.34 -3.65
CA LYS A 162 -10.99 13.36 -2.84
C LYS A 162 -11.20 14.77 -3.41
N PRO A 163 -11.20 15.80 -2.53
CA PRO A 163 -11.17 17.18 -2.98
C PRO A 163 -10.01 17.46 -3.94
N GLY A 164 -10.30 18.12 -5.05
CA GLY A 164 -9.29 18.47 -6.05
C GLY A 164 -8.84 17.33 -6.96
N SER A 165 -9.37 16.10 -6.80
CA SER A 165 -9.18 14.98 -7.72
C SER A 165 -10.46 14.72 -8.54
N VAL A 166 -10.29 14.37 -9.80
CA VAL A 166 -11.41 13.92 -10.64
C VAL A 166 -11.73 12.44 -10.36
N GLY A 167 -10.75 11.68 -9.86
CA GLY A 167 -10.91 10.28 -9.50
C GLY A 167 -11.23 9.38 -10.70
N THR A 168 -10.59 9.64 -11.83
CA THR A 168 -10.78 8.81 -13.02
C THR A 168 -10.11 7.47 -12.88
N GLY A 169 -8.92 7.45 -12.26
CA GLY A 169 -8.25 6.21 -11.82
C GLY A 169 -8.83 5.70 -10.51
N ASP A 170 -9.02 6.58 -9.54
CA ASP A 170 -9.43 6.29 -8.18
C ASP A 170 -10.89 6.77 -7.90
N ALA A 171 -11.94 5.92 -8.01
CA ALA A 171 -11.89 4.58 -8.60
C ALA A 171 -12.84 4.50 -9.82
N GLY A 172 -12.96 5.61 -10.59
CA GLY A 172 -13.80 5.65 -11.80
C GLY A 172 -13.46 4.54 -12.80
N PHE A 173 -12.19 4.21 -12.94
CA PHE A 173 -11.68 3.09 -13.72
C PHE A 173 -12.34 1.75 -13.31
N MET A 174 -12.46 1.49 -12.00
CA MET A 174 -13.09 0.26 -11.49
C MET A 174 -14.60 0.29 -11.67
N VAL A 175 -15.23 1.45 -11.46
CA VAL A 175 -16.67 1.65 -11.66
C VAL A 175 -17.09 1.31 -13.10
N VAL A 176 -16.39 1.83 -14.10
CA VAL A 176 -16.73 1.52 -15.50
C VAL A 176 -16.39 0.09 -15.88
N THR A 177 -15.39 -0.50 -15.25
CA THR A 177 -15.08 -1.93 -15.41
C THR A 177 -16.23 -2.78 -14.87
N MET A 178 -16.78 -2.45 -13.72
CA MET A 178 -17.96 -3.12 -13.15
C MET A 178 -19.19 -3.01 -14.06
N LEU A 179 -19.45 -1.83 -14.64
CA LEU A 179 -20.57 -1.60 -15.58
C LEU A 179 -20.44 -2.49 -16.83
N GLU A 180 -19.25 -2.57 -17.42
CA GLU A 180 -19.04 -3.43 -18.60
C GLU A 180 -19.10 -4.91 -18.24
N VAL A 181 -18.55 -5.34 -17.08
CA VAL A 181 -18.71 -6.72 -16.59
C VAL A 181 -20.19 -7.07 -16.38
N MET A 182 -20.96 -6.17 -15.76
CA MET A 182 -22.41 -6.34 -15.58
C MET A 182 -23.13 -6.52 -16.93
N ARG A 183 -22.77 -5.76 -17.95
CA ARG A 183 -23.31 -5.89 -19.33
C ARG A 183 -22.96 -7.25 -19.91
N GLN A 184 -21.70 -7.67 -19.84
CA GLN A 184 -21.24 -8.95 -20.38
C GLN A 184 -21.90 -10.16 -19.69
N LEU A 185 -22.24 -10.03 -18.42
CA LEU A 185 -23.00 -11.06 -17.69
C LEU A 185 -24.47 -11.06 -18.10
N ALA A 186 -25.10 -9.88 -18.13
CA ALA A 186 -26.52 -9.72 -18.41
C ALA A 186 -26.91 -10.11 -19.85
N THR A 187 -25.97 -9.99 -20.80
CA THR A 187 -26.18 -10.37 -22.21
C THR A 187 -25.73 -11.80 -22.55
N SER A 188 -25.06 -12.48 -21.61
CA SER A 188 -24.49 -13.81 -21.82
C SER A 188 -25.55 -14.89 -21.83
N GLU A 189 -25.29 -15.98 -22.60
CA GLU A 189 -26.05 -17.25 -22.51
C GLU A 189 -25.58 -18.11 -21.32
N GLN A 190 -24.41 -17.85 -20.79
CA GLN A 190 -23.85 -18.53 -19.63
C GLN A 190 -24.46 -17.99 -18.35
N THR A 191 -25.36 -18.72 -17.76
CA THR A 191 -25.99 -18.40 -16.49
C THR A 191 -25.05 -18.68 -15.30
N PHE A 192 -25.36 -18.14 -14.16
CA PHE A 192 -24.66 -18.35 -12.89
C PHE A 192 -25.65 -18.75 -11.81
N GLU A 193 -25.13 -19.47 -10.80
CA GLU A 193 -25.98 -20.03 -9.74
C GLU A 193 -26.32 -18.97 -8.67
N HIS A 194 -25.32 -18.25 -8.23
CA HIS A 194 -25.49 -17.24 -7.17
C HIS A 194 -25.67 -15.85 -7.76
N PRO A 195 -26.68 -15.07 -7.33
CA PRO A 195 -26.83 -13.67 -7.75
C PRO A 195 -25.52 -12.89 -7.59
N ILE A 196 -25.32 -11.92 -8.48
CA ILE A 196 -24.21 -10.98 -8.39
C ILE A 196 -24.78 -9.62 -8.00
N VAL A 197 -24.25 -9.03 -6.92
CA VAL A 197 -24.62 -7.70 -6.47
C VAL A 197 -23.46 -6.75 -6.78
N PHE A 198 -23.75 -5.70 -7.51
CA PHE A 198 -22.81 -4.62 -7.79
C PHE A 198 -23.14 -3.46 -6.86
N LEU A 199 -22.17 -3.07 -6.04
CA LEU A 199 -22.25 -1.93 -5.16
C LEU A 199 -21.37 -0.81 -5.69
N PHE A 200 -22.00 0.25 -6.17
CA PHE A 200 -21.35 1.49 -6.53
C PHE A 200 -21.47 2.42 -5.33
N ASN A 201 -20.39 2.46 -4.55
CA ASN A 201 -20.30 3.15 -3.27
C ASN A 201 -20.07 4.64 -3.49
N GLY A 202 -20.87 5.48 -2.86
CA GLY A 202 -20.78 6.94 -3.02
C GLY A 202 -20.18 7.68 -1.84
N ALA A 203 -19.50 6.99 -0.91
CA ALA A 203 -18.89 7.60 0.27
C ALA A 203 -17.74 6.73 0.84
N GLU A 204 -16.80 6.28 0.00
CA GLU A 204 -15.59 5.58 0.42
C GLU A 204 -14.55 6.56 0.98
N GLU A 205 -14.33 7.65 0.28
CA GLU A 205 -13.34 8.69 0.58
C GLU A 205 -13.67 9.48 1.87
N GLN A 206 -14.84 9.20 2.45
CA GLN A 206 -15.30 9.63 3.79
C GLN A 206 -15.13 8.52 4.81
N PRO A 207 -13.96 8.26 5.26
CA PRO A 207 -13.38 6.97 5.70
C PRO A 207 -14.39 5.81 5.67
N LEU A 208 -14.68 5.25 4.46
CA LEU A 208 -15.42 4.01 4.22
C LEU A 208 -16.90 4.03 4.65
N GLN A 209 -17.57 5.20 4.60
CA GLN A 209 -18.95 5.33 5.11
C GLN A 209 -19.98 4.57 4.28
N GLY A 210 -19.82 4.55 2.94
CA GLY A 210 -20.79 3.92 2.05
C GLY A 210 -20.79 2.40 2.17
N SER A 211 -19.63 1.77 2.30
CA SER A 211 -19.51 0.33 2.55
C SER A 211 -20.09 -0.06 3.91
N HIS A 212 -19.85 0.75 4.97
CA HIS A 212 -20.48 0.53 6.26
C HIS A 212 -22.01 0.66 6.18
N ALA A 213 -22.52 1.68 5.48
CA ALA A 213 -23.94 1.86 5.24
C ALA A 213 -24.57 0.62 4.56
N PHE A 214 -23.88 0.06 3.55
CA PHE A 214 -24.38 -1.13 2.87
C PHE A 214 -24.39 -2.35 3.79
N ILE A 215 -23.25 -2.71 4.37
CA ILE A 215 -23.15 -3.99 5.10
C ILE A 215 -23.95 -4.01 6.39
N SER A 216 -24.17 -2.84 7.04
CA SER A 216 -24.92 -2.74 8.29
C SER A 216 -26.42 -2.56 8.11
N GLN A 217 -26.89 -1.99 6.97
CA GLN A 217 -28.30 -1.55 6.87
C GLN A 217 -29.01 -1.96 5.60
N HIS A 218 -28.28 -2.38 4.52
CA HIS A 218 -28.94 -2.72 3.28
C HIS A 218 -29.74 -4.02 3.39
N LYS A 219 -30.94 -4.06 2.79
CA LYS A 219 -31.86 -5.21 2.82
C LYS A 219 -31.26 -6.52 2.32
N TRP A 220 -30.24 -6.45 1.44
CA TRP A 220 -29.56 -7.64 0.89
C TRP A 220 -28.34 -8.06 1.70
N SER A 221 -27.78 -7.22 2.56
CA SER A 221 -26.53 -7.48 3.27
C SER A 221 -26.45 -8.84 4.01
N PRO A 222 -27.52 -9.40 4.61
CA PRO A 222 -27.44 -10.67 5.33
C PRO A 222 -27.06 -11.89 4.48
N ASN A 223 -27.29 -11.81 3.18
CA ASN A 223 -27.03 -12.90 2.24
C ASN A 223 -25.70 -12.74 1.47
N CYS A 224 -24.90 -11.75 1.79
CA CYS A 224 -23.55 -11.57 1.25
C CYS A 224 -22.65 -12.70 1.72
N LYS A 225 -22.06 -13.46 0.80
CA LYS A 225 -21.23 -14.63 1.12
C LYS A 225 -19.78 -14.51 0.68
N ALA A 226 -19.51 -13.69 -0.31
CA ALA A 226 -18.17 -13.38 -0.77
C ALA A 226 -18.13 -11.98 -1.38
N LEU A 227 -16.94 -11.38 -1.40
CA LEU A 227 -16.67 -10.04 -1.90
C LEU A 227 -15.53 -10.07 -2.92
N ILE A 228 -15.64 -9.27 -3.98
CA ILE A 228 -14.52 -8.74 -4.74
C ILE A 228 -14.54 -7.23 -4.56
N ASN A 229 -13.57 -6.70 -3.84
CA ASN A 229 -13.38 -5.27 -3.66
C ASN A 229 -12.40 -4.76 -4.72
N LEU A 230 -12.75 -3.67 -5.36
CA LEU A 230 -11.98 -3.04 -6.42
C LEU A 230 -11.70 -1.60 -6.03
N ASP A 231 -10.43 -1.26 -5.97
CA ASP A 231 -9.97 0.07 -5.58
C ASP A 231 -8.79 0.51 -6.46
N SER A 232 -8.27 1.70 -6.27
CA SER A 232 -7.09 2.17 -6.99
C SER A 232 -6.28 3.16 -6.17
N ALA A 233 -4.97 3.01 -6.19
CA ALA A 233 -4.01 3.98 -5.68
C ALA A 233 -3.10 4.52 -6.81
N GLY A 234 -3.62 4.53 -8.04
CA GLY A 234 -2.91 4.96 -9.24
C GLY A 234 -3.82 5.13 -10.44
N ALA A 235 -3.25 5.06 -11.63
CA ALA A 235 -3.96 5.25 -12.88
C ALA A 235 -3.60 4.15 -13.90
N GLY A 236 -4.34 3.04 -13.84
CA GLY A 236 -4.19 1.94 -14.79
C GLY A 236 -3.10 0.92 -14.43
N GLY A 237 -2.51 0.29 -15.45
CA GLY A 237 -1.60 -0.85 -15.31
C GLY A 237 -2.34 -2.15 -14.98
N ARG A 238 -1.65 -3.05 -14.29
CA ARG A 238 -2.26 -4.28 -13.74
C ARG A 238 -2.79 -3.99 -12.35
N GLU A 239 -3.96 -4.53 -12.03
CA GLU A 239 -4.44 -4.55 -10.66
C GLU A 239 -3.70 -5.62 -9.86
N ILE A 240 -3.31 -5.30 -8.64
CA ILE A 240 -2.73 -6.27 -7.70
C ILE A 240 -3.79 -6.81 -6.76
N LEU A 241 -3.85 -8.14 -6.62
CA LEU A 241 -4.54 -8.78 -5.51
C LEU A 241 -3.58 -8.74 -4.30
N PHE A 242 -3.88 -7.90 -3.31
CA PHE A 242 -3.03 -7.68 -2.14
C PHE A 242 -3.66 -8.09 -0.82
N GLN A 243 -4.94 -8.46 -0.79
CA GLN A 243 -5.60 -9.09 0.35
C GLN A 243 -6.57 -10.18 -0.11
N GLY A 244 -6.63 -11.28 0.65
CA GLY A 244 -7.57 -12.36 0.44
C GLY A 244 -8.01 -12.99 1.76
N GLY A 245 -9.26 -13.37 1.87
CA GLY A 245 -9.81 -13.94 3.08
C GLY A 245 -10.71 -12.96 3.84
N PRO A 246 -10.67 -12.89 5.21
CA PRO A 246 -9.80 -13.69 6.10
C PRO A 246 -10.15 -15.18 6.04
N ASN A 247 -9.14 -16.03 6.19
CA ASN A 247 -9.31 -17.46 5.97
C ASN A 247 -9.84 -17.78 4.55
N HIS A 248 -10.73 -18.75 4.37
CA HIS A 248 -11.42 -19.06 3.10
C HIS A 248 -10.46 -19.27 1.91
N PRO A 249 -9.51 -20.20 1.99
CA PRO A 249 -8.50 -20.41 0.94
C PRO A 249 -9.08 -20.80 -0.42
N TRP A 250 -10.35 -21.22 -0.48
CA TRP A 250 -11.06 -21.50 -1.71
C TRP A 250 -11.13 -20.30 -2.67
N LEU A 251 -11.17 -19.07 -2.14
CA LEU A 251 -11.12 -17.85 -2.96
C LEU A 251 -9.83 -17.77 -3.78
N MET A 252 -8.69 -18.11 -3.17
CA MET A 252 -7.41 -18.14 -3.88
C MET A 252 -7.35 -19.25 -4.93
N ARG A 253 -8.06 -20.37 -4.71
CA ARG A 253 -8.20 -21.40 -5.73
C ARG A 253 -8.97 -20.86 -6.94
N HIS A 254 -10.12 -20.19 -6.71
CA HIS A 254 -10.87 -19.55 -7.79
C HIS A 254 -10.05 -18.49 -8.52
N TYR A 255 -9.26 -17.67 -7.79
CA TYR A 255 -8.35 -16.70 -8.42
C TYR A 255 -7.31 -17.40 -9.31
N ARG A 256 -6.66 -18.46 -8.82
CA ARG A 256 -5.71 -19.26 -9.62
C ARG A 256 -6.33 -19.78 -10.91
N ASP A 257 -7.54 -20.28 -10.83
CA ASP A 257 -8.19 -20.99 -11.93
C ASP A 257 -8.86 -20.03 -12.94
N ALA A 258 -9.21 -18.83 -12.50
CA ALA A 258 -9.97 -17.88 -13.31
C ALA A 258 -9.20 -16.65 -13.76
N ALA A 259 -8.25 -16.12 -12.96
CA ALA A 259 -7.52 -14.90 -13.34
C ALA A 259 -6.66 -15.13 -14.59
N LYS A 260 -6.95 -14.36 -15.64
CA LYS A 260 -6.22 -14.47 -16.92
C LYS A 260 -4.85 -13.79 -16.85
N HIS A 261 -4.75 -12.73 -16.07
CA HIS A 261 -3.56 -11.88 -15.92
C HIS A 261 -3.20 -11.75 -14.44
N PRO A 262 -2.77 -12.84 -13.78
CA PRO A 262 -2.56 -12.82 -12.33
C PRO A 262 -1.44 -11.85 -11.95
N PHE A 263 -1.70 -11.06 -10.90
CA PHE A 263 -0.70 -10.20 -10.28
C PHE A 263 -1.00 -10.12 -8.78
N ALA A 264 -0.26 -10.90 -7.97
CA ALA A 264 -0.56 -11.06 -6.55
C ALA A 264 0.63 -11.60 -5.76
N THR A 265 0.72 -11.29 -4.48
CA THR A 265 1.74 -11.87 -3.60
C THR A 265 1.31 -11.79 -2.14
N THR A 266 1.52 -12.88 -1.39
CA THR A 266 1.34 -12.91 0.08
C THR A 266 2.18 -11.86 0.80
N MET A 267 3.34 -11.48 0.25
CA MET A 267 4.15 -10.40 0.83
C MET A 267 3.40 -9.06 0.82
N ALA A 268 2.67 -8.73 -0.26
CA ALA A 268 1.86 -7.51 -0.29
C ALA A 268 0.75 -7.54 0.76
N GLU A 269 0.09 -8.68 0.96
CA GLU A 269 -0.93 -8.88 1.98
C GLU A 269 -0.36 -8.63 3.38
N GLU A 270 0.76 -9.24 3.74
CA GLU A 270 1.38 -9.08 5.06
C GLU A 270 1.91 -7.66 5.30
N VAL A 271 2.50 -7.02 4.30
CA VAL A 271 2.97 -5.63 4.35
C VAL A 271 1.80 -4.66 4.57
N PHE A 272 0.66 -4.89 3.90
CA PHE A 272 -0.54 -4.09 4.06
C PHE A 272 -1.19 -4.29 5.44
N GLN A 273 -1.36 -5.55 5.86
CA GLN A 273 -1.92 -5.89 7.17
C GLN A 273 -1.05 -5.42 8.35
N ALA A 274 0.26 -5.33 8.17
CA ALA A 274 1.18 -4.75 9.14
C ALA A 274 1.09 -3.21 9.24
N GLY A 275 0.25 -2.54 8.43
CA GLY A 275 0.08 -1.08 8.44
C GLY A 275 1.29 -0.31 7.90
N ILE A 276 2.21 -0.97 7.19
CA ILE A 276 3.37 -0.31 6.56
C ILE A 276 2.91 0.64 5.45
N ILE A 277 1.83 0.27 4.75
CA ILE A 277 1.16 1.13 3.78
C ILE A 277 0.05 1.89 4.52
N PRO A 278 0.10 3.23 4.61
CA PRO A 278 -0.87 4.03 5.34
C PRO A 278 -2.14 4.26 4.51
N SER A 279 -2.81 3.19 4.13
CA SER A 279 -4.05 3.19 3.35
C SER A 279 -5.00 2.14 3.88
N ASP A 280 -6.27 2.27 3.53
CA ASP A 280 -7.31 1.31 3.82
C ASP A 280 -8.27 1.23 2.64
N THR A 281 -9.11 0.21 2.56
CA THR A 281 -10.11 0.03 1.53
C THR A 281 -11.42 -0.43 2.14
N ASP A 282 -12.51 -0.38 1.40
CA ASP A 282 -13.83 -0.89 1.80
C ASP A 282 -13.80 -2.37 2.24
N PHE A 283 -12.82 -3.15 1.77
CA PHE A 283 -12.62 -4.54 2.16
C PHE A 283 -12.58 -4.71 3.69
N ARG A 284 -11.92 -3.77 4.40
CA ARG A 284 -11.88 -3.77 5.87
C ARG A 284 -13.27 -3.75 6.48
N ILE A 285 -14.15 -2.91 5.96
CA ILE A 285 -15.51 -2.76 6.50
C ILE A 285 -16.33 -4.05 6.33
N PHE A 286 -16.26 -4.66 5.16
CA PHE A 286 -16.95 -5.93 4.91
C PHE A 286 -16.40 -7.05 5.78
N ARG A 287 -15.09 -7.08 6.00
CA ARG A 287 -14.43 -8.03 6.89
C ARG A 287 -14.82 -7.85 8.36
N ASP A 288 -14.77 -6.62 8.86
CA ASP A 288 -14.89 -6.31 10.29
C ASP A 288 -16.35 -6.19 10.75
N PHE A 289 -17.25 -5.70 9.91
CA PHE A 289 -18.67 -5.50 10.23
C PHE A 289 -19.62 -6.54 9.60
N GLY A 290 -19.22 -7.15 8.47
CA GLY A 290 -20.05 -8.14 7.77
C GLY A 290 -19.58 -9.59 7.88
N PRO A 291 -18.44 -9.90 8.53
CA PRO A 291 -17.51 -11.03 8.40
C PRO A 291 -17.58 -11.72 7.01
N VAL A 292 -17.52 -10.92 5.95
CA VAL A 292 -17.58 -11.39 4.56
C VAL A 292 -16.15 -11.64 4.06
N PRO A 293 -15.81 -12.85 3.64
CA PRO A 293 -14.53 -13.13 3.02
C PRO A 293 -14.49 -12.61 1.59
N GLY A 294 -13.33 -12.23 1.11
CA GLY A 294 -13.23 -11.67 -0.23
C GLY A 294 -11.83 -11.59 -0.79
N LEU A 295 -11.76 -10.96 -1.95
CA LEU A 295 -10.56 -10.58 -2.67
C LEU A 295 -10.50 -9.06 -2.73
N ASP A 296 -9.36 -8.47 -2.36
CA ASP A 296 -9.12 -7.03 -2.43
C ASP A 296 -8.07 -6.73 -3.50
N MET A 297 -8.50 -6.06 -4.55
CA MET A 297 -7.73 -5.82 -5.77
C MET A 297 -7.63 -4.32 -6.03
N ALA A 298 -6.44 -3.82 -6.31
CA ALA A 298 -6.25 -2.39 -6.56
C ALA A 298 -5.33 -2.09 -7.74
N GLY A 299 -5.70 -1.06 -8.52
CA GLY A 299 -4.82 -0.44 -9.51
C GLY A 299 -3.70 0.33 -8.81
N GLN A 300 -2.43 0.08 -9.18
CA GLN A 300 -1.28 0.65 -8.49
C GLN A 300 -0.28 1.35 -9.41
N TYR A 301 -0.48 1.28 -10.71
CA TYR A 301 0.42 1.90 -11.66
C TYR A 301 0.27 3.42 -11.66
N ASN A 302 1.38 4.16 -11.86
CA ASN A 302 1.39 5.62 -11.89
C ASN A 302 0.75 6.29 -10.64
N GLY A 303 1.03 5.76 -9.45
CA GLY A 303 0.54 6.32 -8.18
C GLY A 303 0.95 7.77 -7.90
N PHE A 304 1.75 8.37 -8.77
CA PHE A 304 2.10 9.81 -8.71
C PHE A 304 0.91 10.73 -8.93
N VAL A 305 -0.10 10.33 -9.68
CA VAL A 305 -1.31 11.14 -9.97
C VAL A 305 -2.45 10.90 -8.97
N TYR A 306 -2.37 9.81 -8.20
CA TYR A 306 -3.39 9.44 -7.20
C TYR A 306 -3.69 10.59 -6.22
N HIS A 307 -4.97 10.89 -5.99
CA HIS A 307 -5.45 12.02 -5.17
C HIS A 307 -4.93 13.39 -5.63
N THR A 308 -4.76 13.58 -6.92
CA THR A 308 -4.39 14.88 -7.51
C THR A 308 -5.33 15.25 -8.67
N LYS A 309 -5.31 16.54 -9.07
CA LYS A 309 -6.04 17.01 -10.25
C LYS A 309 -5.57 16.38 -11.57
N TYR A 310 -4.50 15.59 -11.52
CA TYR A 310 -3.91 14.90 -12.68
C TYR A 310 -4.35 13.45 -12.80
N ASP A 311 -5.16 12.94 -11.86
CA ASP A 311 -5.86 11.67 -12.01
C ASP A 311 -7.04 11.84 -12.98
N ARG A 312 -6.71 11.76 -14.27
CA ARG A 312 -7.58 12.06 -15.40
C ARG A 312 -7.57 10.96 -16.44
N PHE A 313 -8.52 11.04 -17.35
CA PHE A 313 -8.69 10.10 -18.46
C PHE A 313 -7.44 9.88 -19.31
N ASP A 314 -6.65 10.91 -19.56
CA ASP A 314 -5.46 10.88 -20.42
C ASP A 314 -4.31 10.03 -19.89
N VAL A 315 -4.29 9.70 -18.60
CA VAL A 315 -3.26 8.85 -17.99
C VAL A 315 -3.68 7.38 -17.87
N ILE A 316 -4.89 7.01 -18.30
CA ILE A 316 -5.42 5.65 -18.23
C ILE A 316 -5.43 4.99 -19.60
N SER A 317 -4.71 3.88 -19.74
CA SER A 317 -4.69 3.14 -20.99
C SER A 317 -5.88 2.20 -21.15
N ARG A 318 -6.32 1.99 -22.39
CA ARG A 318 -7.37 1.04 -22.74
C ARG A 318 -6.96 -0.40 -22.41
N ASP A 319 -5.66 -0.71 -22.53
CA ASP A 319 -5.10 -2.02 -22.25
C ASP A 319 -5.24 -2.39 -20.76
N SER A 320 -5.16 -1.39 -19.88
CA SER A 320 -5.38 -1.59 -18.43
C SER A 320 -6.84 -1.95 -18.15
N LEU A 321 -7.80 -1.26 -18.82
CA LEU A 321 -9.22 -1.62 -18.71
C LEU A 321 -9.47 -3.07 -19.15
N GLN A 322 -8.82 -3.50 -20.25
CA GLN A 322 -8.94 -4.87 -20.72
C GLN A 322 -8.39 -5.88 -19.70
N ASN A 323 -7.21 -5.58 -19.11
CA ASN A 323 -6.57 -6.44 -18.11
C ASN A 323 -7.49 -6.71 -16.91
N THR A 324 -7.94 -5.63 -16.27
CA THR A 324 -8.79 -5.71 -15.08
C THR A 324 -10.17 -6.29 -15.41
N GLY A 325 -10.72 -5.87 -16.56
CA GLY A 325 -12.03 -6.35 -17.00
C GLY A 325 -12.05 -7.86 -17.31
N GLU A 326 -11.02 -8.39 -17.95
CA GLU A 326 -10.89 -9.82 -18.21
C GLU A 326 -10.72 -10.64 -16.93
N ASN A 327 -9.91 -10.15 -15.98
CA ASN A 327 -9.75 -10.79 -14.68
C ASN A 327 -11.07 -10.77 -13.91
N LEU A 328 -11.71 -9.61 -13.77
CA LEU A 328 -12.95 -9.47 -13.03
C LEU A 328 -14.07 -10.33 -13.62
N LEU A 329 -14.28 -10.28 -14.93
CA LEU A 329 -15.33 -11.06 -15.58
C LEU A 329 -15.14 -12.57 -15.37
N SER A 330 -13.90 -13.05 -15.48
CA SER A 330 -13.60 -14.47 -15.27
C SER A 330 -13.77 -14.89 -13.81
N LEU A 331 -13.35 -14.05 -12.86
CA LEU A 331 -13.51 -14.29 -11.42
C LEU A 331 -14.99 -14.30 -11.01
N VAL A 332 -15.77 -13.34 -11.50
CA VAL A 332 -17.21 -13.29 -11.20
C VAL A 332 -17.94 -14.53 -11.70
N ARG A 333 -17.62 -14.99 -12.92
CA ARG A 333 -18.18 -16.24 -13.46
C ARG A 333 -17.77 -17.46 -12.64
N SER A 334 -16.53 -17.50 -12.17
CA SER A 334 -16.01 -18.61 -11.38
C SER A 334 -16.63 -18.65 -9.98
N ILE A 335 -16.61 -17.54 -9.25
CA ILE A 335 -17.13 -17.46 -7.87
C ILE A 335 -18.67 -17.46 -7.86
N GLY A 336 -19.33 -16.87 -8.86
CA GLY A 336 -20.78 -16.89 -9.00
C GLY A 336 -21.38 -18.30 -9.23
N ASN A 337 -20.53 -19.31 -9.50
CA ASN A 337 -20.88 -20.72 -9.60
C ASN A 337 -20.17 -21.60 -8.56
N ALA A 338 -19.58 -21.02 -7.52
CA ALA A 338 -18.81 -21.74 -6.52
C ALA A 338 -19.74 -22.49 -5.54
N GLU A 339 -19.53 -23.78 -5.33
CA GLU A 339 -20.28 -24.58 -4.34
C GLU A 339 -20.09 -24.06 -2.91
N GLU A 340 -18.93 -23.49 -2.60
CA GLU A 340 -18.61 -22.91 -1.30
C GLU A 340 -19.53 -21.75 -0.91
N MET A 341 -20.13 -21.08 -1.88
CA MET A 341 -21.09 -19.99 -1.65
C MET A 341 -22.38 -20.45 -0.97
N HIS A 342 -22.73 -21.74 -1.00
CA HIS A 342 -23.87 -22.28 -0.28
C HIS A 342 -23.65 -22.29 1.23
N ASP A 343 -22.40 -22.63 1.67
CA ASP A 343 -22.01 -22.64 3.07
C ASP A 343 -20.53 -22.22 3.23
N THR A 344 -20.29 -20.92 3.21
CA THR A 344 -18.94 -20.38 3.35
C THR A 344 -18.28 -20.72 4.68
N LYS A 345 -19.08 -20.98 5.75
CA LYS A 345 -18.55 -21.33 7.07
C LYS A 345 -17.91 -22.71 7.08
N ALA A 346 -18.43 -23.66 6.31
CA ALA A 346 -17.85 -24.99 6.17
C ALA A 346 -16.48 -24.96 5.46
N HIS A 347 -16.17 -23.89 4.74
CA HIS A 347 -14.95 -23.71 3.96
C HIS A 347 -14.05 -22.58 4.50
N SER A 348 -14.23 -22.18 5.78
CA SER A 348 -13.56 -21.04 6.40
C SER A 348 -12.19 -21.36 6.99
N GLU A 349 -11.73 -22.61 6.98
CA GLU A 349 -10.50 -22.99 7.66
C GLU A 349 -9.25 -22.77 6.80
N GLY A 350 -8.24 -22.17 7.44
CA GLY A 350 -6.88 -22.04 6.95
C GLY A 350 -6.59 -20.75 6.18
N HIS A 351 -5.30 -20.50 6.08
CA HIS A 351 -4.73 -19.42 5.27
C HIS A 351 -4.04 -20.01 4.05
N SER A 352 -3.75 -19.17 3.08
CA SER A 352 -3.02 -19.53 1.87
C SER A 352 -1.71 -18.77 1.70
N VAL A 353 -0.77 -19.40 1.03
CA VAL A 353 0.40 -18.75 0.43
C VAL A 353 0.17 -18.68 -1.06
N PHE A 354 0.31 -17.48 -1.60
CA PHE A 354 0.03 -17.23 -3.00
C PHE A 354 0.98 -16.20 -3.60
N PHE A 355 1.28 -16.35 -4.86
CA PHE A 355 2.05 -15.39 -5.66
C PHE A 355 1.90 -15.69 -7.16
N ASP A 356 2.05 -14.67 -7.99
CA ASP A 356 2.21 -14.87 -9.43
C ASP A 356 3.67 -15.06 -9.78
N PHE A 357 3.94 -15.79 -10.85
CA PHE A 357 5.27 -15.90 -11.42
C PHE A 357 5.32 -15.08 -12.71
N LEU A 358 5.94 -13.90 -12.65
CA LEU A 358 6.11 -12.94 -13.75
C LEU A 358 4.81 -12.57 -14.50
N GLY A 359 3.67 -12.66 -13.85
CA GLY A 359 2.35 -12.46 -14.47
C GLY A 359 1.92 -13.55 -15.44
N LEU A 360 2.69 -14.67 -15.54
CA LEU A 360 2.41 -15.75 -16.47
C LEU A 360 1.47 -16.81 -15.90
N PHE A 361 1.64 -17.15 -14.64
CA PHE A 361 0.80 -18.10 -13.92
C PHE A 361 0.78 -17.81 -12.43
N PHE A 362 -0.20 -18.37 -11.75
CA PHE A 362 -0.42 -18.16 -10.31
C PHE A 362 -0.12 -19.44 -9.53
N VAL A 363 0.65 -19.29 -8.46
CA VAL A 363 0.97 -20.35 -7.51
C VAL A 363 0.15 -20.15 -6.25
N TYR A 364 -0.49 -21.21 -5.80
CA TYR A 364 -1.31 -21.22 -4.60
C TYR A 364 -1.16 -22.54 -3.87
N TYR A 365 -1.02 -22.48 -2.55
CA TYR A 365 -1.09 -23.64 -1.66
C TYR A 365 -1.51 -23.23 -0.25
N LEU A 366 -1.98 -24.19 0.53
CA LEU A 366 -2.37 -23.96 1.93
C LEU A 366 -1.14 -23.60 2.79
N GLU A 367 -1.34 -22.79 3.81
CA GLU A 367 -0.29 -22.39 4.75
C GLU A 367 0.42 -23.60 5.38
N SER A 368 -0.32 -24.66 5.74
CA SER A 368 0.24 -25.91 6.26
C SER A 368 1.24 -26.57 5.31
N THR A 369 0.93 -26.54 4.00
CA THR A 369 1.85 -26.97 2.94
C THR A 369 3.06 -26.04 2.88
N GLY A 370 2.85 -24.72 3.00
CA GLY A 370 3.92 -23.72 3.04
C GLY A 370 4.89 -23.95 4.19
N ILE A 371 4.37 -24.21 5.39
CA ILE A 371 5.18 -24.55 6.56
C ILE A 371 6.02 -25.81 6.29
N ALA A 372 5.40 -26.86 5.75
CA ALA A 372 6.11 -28.10 5.41
C ALA A 372 7.22 -27.88 4.38
N LEU A 373 6.94 -27.11 3.30
CA LEU A 373 7.92 -26.78 2.27
C LEU A 373 9.08 -25.96 2.84
N ASN A 374 8.79 -24.91 3.61
CA ASN A 374 9.79 -24.05 4.23
C ASN A 374 10.75 -24.87 5.12
N ILE A 375 10.20 -25.74 5.96
CA ILE A 375 10.98 -26.60 6.86
C ILE A 375 11.76 -27.66 6.06
N CYS A 376 11.11 -28.33 5.09
CA CYS A 376 11.77 -29.36 4.28
C CYS A 376 12.96 -28.80 3.47
N PHE A 377 12.78 -27.67 2.79
CA PHE A 377 13.87 -27.06 2.02
C PHE A 377 14.90 -26.39 2.90
N GLY A 378 14.52 -25.82 4.05
CA GLY A 378 15.46 -25.31 5.03
C GLY A 378 16.36 -26.39 5.61
N LEU A 379 15.78 -27.44 6.19
CA LEU A 379 16.53 -28.56 6.75
C LEU A 379 17.25 -29.37 5.67
N GLY A 380 16.60 -29.62 4.53
CA GLY A 380 17.20 -30.30 3.39
C GLY A 380 18.45 -29.58 2.86
N GLY A 381 18.39 -28.24 2.79
CA GLY A 381 19.55 -27.41 2.41
C GLY A 381 20.71 -27.59 3.40
N ILE A 382 20.45 -27.52 4.70
CA ILE A 382 21.47 -27.73 5.74
C ILE A 382 22.08 -29.13 5.64
N ILE A 383 21.25 -30.18 5.47
CA ILE A 383 21.72 -31.56 5.35
C ILE A 383 22.59 -31.72 4.10
N LEU A 384 22.20 -31.20 2.95
CA LEU A 384 22.97 -31.29 1.71
C LEU A 384 24.28 -30.52 1.80
N VAL A 385 24.30 -29.39 2.50
CA VAL A 385 25.53 -28.66 2.82
C VAL A 385 26.48 -29.54 3.65
N CYS A 386 25.99 -30.20 4.67
CA CYS A 386 26.78 -31.14 5.47
C CYS A 386 27.34 -32.28 4.61
N VAL A 387 26.53 -32.86 3.72
CA VAL A 387 26.98 -33.92 2.77
C VAL A 387 28.06 -33.37 1.83
N SER A 388 27.89 -32.16 1.31
CA SER A 388 28.88 -31.51 0.45
C SER A 388 30.21 -31.28 1.18
N LEU A 389 30.15 -30.74 2.40
CA LEU A 389 31.36 -30.54 3.23
C LEU A 389 32.04 -31.86 3.59
N TRP A 390 31.27 -32.88 3.94
CA TRP A 390 31.83 -34.22 4.17
C TRP A 390 32.54 -34.79 2.91
N ARG A 391 31.92 -34.60 1.73
CA ARG A 391 32.54 -35.01 0.46
C ARG A 391 33.83 -34.25 0.21
N MET A 392 33.89 -32.93 0.51
CA MET A 392 35.14 -32.14 0.38
C MET A 392 36.25 -32.69 1.28
N THR A 393 35.97 -33.20 2.50
CA THR A 393 37.00 -33.83 3.33
C THR A 393 37.60 -35.07 2.65
N ARG A 394 36.73 -35.85 2.00
CA ARG A 394 37.18 -37.07 1.29
C ARG A 394 38.01 -36.76 0.05
N THR A 395 37.66 -35.72 -0.67
CA THR A 395 38.38 -35.35 -1.94
C THR A 395 39.69 -34.64 -1.64
N THR A 396 39.78 -33.86 -0.59
CA THR A 396 40.97 -33.10 -0.21
C THR A 396 41.90 -33.85 0.73
N GLU A 397 41.48 -35.00 1.31
CA GLU A 397 42.14 -35.74 2.36
C GLU A 397 42.43 -34.90 3.65
N LEU A 398 41.75 -33.78 3.78
CA LEU A 398 41.82 -32.95 4.99
C LEU A 398 40.91 -33.50 6.09
N ASP A 399 41.28 -33.24 7.35
CA ASP A 399 40.43 -33.57 8.48
C ASP A 399 39.13 -32.73 8.47
N ILE A 400 38.12 -33.29 9.12
CA ILE A 400 36.79 -32.64 9.17
C ILE A 400 36.84 -31.31 9.95
N GLY A 401 37.74 -31.17 10.92
CA GLY A 401 37.94 -29.93 11.68
C GLY A 401 38.46 -28.79 10.81
N SER A 402 39.39 -29.07 9.89
CA SER A 402 39.89 -28.07 8.96
C SER A 402 38.84 -27.59 7.97
N VAL A 403 38.00 -28.50 7.42
CA VAL A 403 36.94 -28.15 6.47
C VAL A 403 35.82 -27.42 7.19
N SER A 404 35.41 -27.89 8.37
CA SER A 404 34.35 -27.22 9.17
C SER A 404 34.81 -25.87 9.70
N GLY A 405 36.08 -25.72 10.06
CA GLY A 405 36.66 -24.44 10.47
C GLY A 405 36.66 -23.43 9.33
N ALA A 406 36.99 -23.86 8.11
CA ALA A 406 36.90 -23.01 6.91
C ALA A 406 35.47 -22.61 6.59
N PHE A 407 34.51 -23.54 6.69
CA PHE A 407 33.09 -23.24 6.54
C PHE A 407 32.59 -22.26 7.59
N GLY A 408 33.02 -22.42 8.86
CA GLY A 408 32.68 -21.47 9.93
C GLY A 408 33.15 -20.03 9.61
N ILE A 409 34.36 -19.89 9.03
CA ILE A 409 34.83 -18.57 8.54
C ILE A 409 33.90 -18.04 7.44
N MET A 410 33.54 -18.88 6.45
CA MET A 410 32.62 -18.47 5.36
C MET A 410 31.26 -18.04 5.92
N PHE A 411 30.76 -18.72 6.94
CA PHE A 411 29.49 -18.35 7.59
C PHE A 411 29.58 -17.02 8.35
N LEU A 412 30.70 -16.73 9.02
CA LEU A 412 30.93 -15.41 9.63
C LEU A 412 31.04 -14.28 8.58
N LEU A 413 31.69 -14.58 7.44
CA LEU A 413 31.75 -13.64 6.33
C LEU A 413 30.37 -13.41 5.71
N GLU A 414 29.53 -14.44 5.66
CA GLU A 414 28.14 -14.30 5.20
C GLU A 414 27.32 -13.39 6.12
N LEU A 415 27.45 -13.56 7.45
CA LEU A 415 26.80 -12.65 8.42
C LEU A 415 27.26 -11.20 8.20
N ALA A 416 28.58 -10.98 7.99
CA ALA A 416 29.11 -9.66 7.69
C ALA A 416 28.59 -9.13 6.34
N SER A 417 28.47 -9.99 5.33
CA SER A 417 27.91 -9.64 4.01
C SER A 417 26.46 -9.20 4.13
N PHE A 418 25.65 -9.93 4.89
CA PHE A 418 24.24 -9.60 5.13
C PHE A 418 24.10 -8.25 5.86
N VAL A 419 24.89 -8.04 6.91
CA VAL A 419 24.88 -6.77 7.66
C VAL A 419 25.26 -5.60 6.75
N LEU A 420 26.27 -5.77 5.90
CA LEU A 420 26.69 -4.71 4.97
C LEU A 420 25.69 -4.53 3.82
N ALA A 421 25.11 -5.60 3.31
CA ALA A 421 24.09 -5.54 2.24
C ALA A 421 22.85 -4.76 2.65
N LEU A 422 22.43 -4.86 3.91
CA LEU A 422 21.37 -4.03 4.50
C LEU A 422 21.90 -2.66 4.93
N GLY A 423 23.04 -2.64 5.59
CA GLY A 423 23.57 -1.45 6.26
C GLY A 423 24.01 -0.34 5.31
N LEU A 424 24.66 -0.68 4.18
CA LEU A 424 25.14 0.34 3.25
C LEU A 424 24.00 1.14 2.58
N PRO A 425 22.93 0.53 2.05
CA PRO A 425 21.77 1.28 1.56
C PRO A 425 21.06 2.10 2.64
N VAL A 426 20.90 1.53 3.85
CA VAL A 426 20.33 2.24 5.00
C VAL A 426 21.19 3.45 5.38
N LEU A 427 22.51 3.29 5.40
CA LEU A 427 23.43 4.40 5.66
C LEU A 427 23.28 5.50 4.61
N MET A 428 23.14 5.15 3.33
CA MET A 428 22.86 6.11 2.27
C MET A 428 21.55 6.86 2.53
N ALA A 429 20.47 6.16 2.88
CA ALA A 429 19.19 6.78 3.21
C ALA A 429 19.30 7.75 4.39
N VAL A 430 20.06 7.40 5.43
CA VAL A 430 20.32 8.27 6.59
C VAL A 430 21.14 9.50 6.19
N PHE A 431 22.15 9.35 5.33
CA PHE A 431 22.94 10.49 4.85
C PHE A 431 22.13 11.48 4.01
N TYR A 432 21.25 10.96 3.16
CA TYR A 432 20.37 11.81 2.34
C TYR A 432 19.34 12.54 3.22
N ASP A 433 18.79 11.89 4.24
CA ASP A 433 17.89 12.52 5.21
C ASP A 433 18.61 13.63 6.02
N ALA A 434 19.80 13.31 6.54
CA ALA A 434 20.61 14.29 7.29
C ALA A 434 21.07 15.50 6.45
N GLY A 435 21.10 15.34 5.13
CA GLY A 435 21.42 16.42 4.17
C GLY A 435 20.19 17.09 3.56
N ASP A 436 18.98 16.84 4.07
CA ASP A 436 17.72 17.36 3.52
C ASP A 436 17.51 16.99 2.03
N ARG A 437 17.96 15.81 1.62
CA ARG A 437 17.96 15.32 0.24
C ARG A 437 17.19 14.01 0.06
N THR A 438 16.21 13.73 0.89
CA THR A 438 15.31 12.58 0.70
C THR A 438 14.56 12.66 -0.62
N LEU A 439 14.05 11.51 -1.09
CA LEU A 439 13.21 11.40 -2.30
C LEU A 439 13.91 11.76 -3.63
N THR A 440 15.25 11.80 -3.69
CA THR A 440 15.97 12.16 -4.93
C THR A 440 15.65 11.24 -6.12
N TYR A 441 15.19 10.02 -5.84
CA TYR A 441 14.75 9.02 -6.83
C TYR A 441 13.27 9.15 -7.23
N PHE A 442 12.50 10.03 -6.59
CA PHE A 442 11.04 10.09 -6.74
C PHE A 442 10.59 10.32 -8.20
N THR A 443 11.19 11.28 -8.89
CA THR A 443 10.96 11.49 -10.34
C THR A 443 11.75 10.51 -11.20
N ASN A 444 13.00 10.28 -10.84
CA ASN A 444 13.94 9.45 -11.59
C ASN A 444 14.22 8.15 -10.84
N SER A 445 13.25 7.23 -10.83
CA SER A 445 13.31 5.98 -10.05
C SER A 445 14.52 5.10 -10.36
N TRP A 446 15.15 5.23 -11.56
CA TRP A 446 16.38 4.54 -11.90
C TRP A 446 17.57 4.92 -11.00
N LEU A 447 17.51 6.06 -10.30
CA LEU A 447 18.54 6.46 -9.33
C LEU A 447 18.70 5.44 -8.19
N VAL A 448 17.67 4.66 -7.84
CA VAL A 448 17.76 3.60 -6.82
C VAL A 448 18.85 2.57 -7.14
N ILE A 449 19.18 2.39 -8.42
CA ILE A 449 20.23 1.44 -8.86
C ILE A 449 21.57 1.83 -8.22
N GLY A 450 22.00 3.08 -8.41
CA GLY A 450 23.28 3.53 -7.87
C GLY A 450 23.22 3.86 -6.38
N LEU A 451 22.07 4.37 -5.89
CA LEU A 451 21.95 4.82 -4.50
C LEU A 451 21.76 3.67 -3.50
N PHE A 452 21.06 2.59 -3.88
CA PHE A 452 20.69 1.53 -2.95
C PHE A 452 21.08 0.13 -3.43
N ILE A 453 20.85 -0.21 -4.71
CA ILE A 453 21.16 -1.55 -5.23
C ILE A 453 22.68 -1.78 -5.30
N CYS A 454 23.45 -0.86 -5.91
CA CYS A 454 24.91 -1.00 -5.97
C CYS A 454 25.58 -1.10 -4.59
N PRO A 455 25.26 -0.24 -3.59
CA PRO A 455 25.75 -0.41 -2.23
C PRO A 455 25.40 -1.76 -1.60
N SER A 456 24.18 -2.26 -1.80
CA SER A 456 23.78 -3.58 -1.31
C SER A 456 24.60 -4.71 -1.93
N VAL A 457 24.79 -4.67 -3.26
CA VAL A 457 25.63 -5.65 -3.99
C VAL A 457 27.09 -5.58 -3.54
N ILE A 458 27.63 -4.38 -3.28
CA ILE A 458 28.96 -4.22 -2.69
C ILE A 458 29.00 -4.91 -1.33
N GLY A 459 27.99 -4.67 -0.47
CA GLY A 459 27.87 -5.30 0.84
C GLY A 459 27.89 -6.83 0.78
N LEU A 460 27.18 -7.42 -0.19
CA LEU A 460 27.11 -8.88 -0.40
C LEU A 460 28.49 -9.49 -0.71
N VAL A 461 29.33 -8.82 -1.46
CA VAL A 461 30.54 -9.42 -1.99
C VAL A 461 31.82 -8.97 -1.29
N LEU A 462 31.83 -7.81 -0.65
CA LEU A 462 33.00 -7.18 -0.09
C LEU A 462 33.73 -8.06 0.95
N PRO A 463 33.07 -8.67 1.97
CA PRO A 463 33.75 -9.50 2.94
C PRO A 463 34.48 -10.70 2.33
N PHE A 464 33.82 -11.39 1.40
CA PHE A 464 34.43 -12.52 0.70
C PHE A 464 35.61 -12.09 -0.17
N THR A 465 35.46 -10.99 -0.91
CA THR A 465 36.52 -10.48 -1.78
C THR A 465 37.75 -10.05 -0.97
N LEU A 466 37.57 -9.35 0.16
CA LEU A 466 38.65 -8.98 1.07
C LEU A 466 39.37 -10.23 1.61
N TYR A 467 38.59 -11.20 2.10
CA TYR A 467 39.19 -12.45 2.59
C TYR A 467 40.01 -13.15 1.53
N TYR A 468 39.50 -13.32 0.32
CA TYR A 468 40.22 -13.95 -0.75
C TYR A 468 41.42 -13.13 -1.25
N THR A 469 41.38 -11.82 -1.14
CA THR A 469 42.49 -10.95 -1.49
C THR A 469 43.64 -11.04 -0.49
N LEU A 470 43.30 -11.05 0.78
CA LEU A 470 44.28 -11.11 1.89
C LEU A 470 44.86 -12.52 2.08
N ARG A 471 44.16 -13.54 1.64
CA ARG A 471 44.58 -14.94 1.75
C ARG A 471 44.74 -15.58 0.36
N PRO A 472 45.90 -15.38 -0.32
CA PRO A 472 46.10 -15.79 -1.72
C PRO A 472 46.22 -17.30 -1.92
N SER A 473 46.51 -18.08 -0.85
CA SER A 473 46.63 -19.54 -0.88
C SER A 473 46.00 -20.20 0.32
N SER A 474 45.54 -21.44 0.17
CA SER A 474 44.91 -22.23 1.23
C SER A 474 45.16 -23.73 0.95
N LYS A 475 45.14 -24.54 2.03
CA LYS A 475 45.12 -26.03 1.92
C LYS A 475 43.84 -26.51 1.24
N ILE A 476 42.74 -25.75 1.29
CA ILE A 476 41.51 -26.04 0.59
C ILE A 476 41.50 -25.36 -0.78
N PRO A 477 41.19 -26.06 -1.86
CA PRO A 477 41.12 -25.50 -3.21
C PRO A 477 40.14 -24.30 -3.27
N HIS A 478 40.49 -23.27 -4.02
CA HIS A 478 39.69 -22.04 -4.15
C HIS A 478 38.24 -22.31 -4.61
N THR A 479 38.05 -23.29 -5.50
CA THR A 479 36.72 -23.72 -5.96
C THR A 479 35.82 -24.19 -4.80
N TYR A 480 36.37 -24.90 -3.79
CA TYR A 480 35.62 -25.32 -2.64
C TYR A 480 35.33 -24.17 -1.67
N HIS A 481 36.25 -23.21 -1.51
CA HIS A 481 35.95 -22.00 -0.73
C HIS A 481 34.76 -21.23 -1.32
N LEU A 482 34.67 -21.11 -2.64
CA LEU A 482 33.54 -20.46 -3.31
C LEU A 482 32.24 -21.25 -3.14
N GLN A 483 32.30 -22.58 -3.17
CA GLN A 483 31.14 -23.40 -2.83
C GLN A 483 30.73 -23.23 -1.37
N MET A 484 31.68 -23.17 -0.43
CA MET A 484 31.41 -22.90 0.98
C MET A 484 30.76 -21.54 1.21
N ALA A 485 31.07 -20.50 0.40
CA ALA A 485 30.38 -19.23 0.45
C ALA A 485 28.89 -19.39 0.06
N GLY A 486 28.58 -20.10 -1.02
CA GLY A 486 27.21 -20.45 -1.39
C GLY A 486 26.52 -21.33 -0.33
N HIS A 487 27.24 -22.27 0.28
CA HIS A 487 26.71 -23.06 1.39
C HIS A 487 26.39 -22.21 2.63
N ALA A 488 27.23 -21.24 2.96
CA ALA A 488 27.00 -20.31 4.06
C ALA A 488 25.73 -19.47 3.83
N HIS A 489 25.56 -18.96 2.61
CA HIS A 489 24.35 -18.25 2.22
C HIS A 489 23.09 -19.16 2.32
N CYS A 490 23.18 -20.40 1.85
CA CYS A 490 22.10 -21.40 1.98
C CYS A 490 21.71 -21.63 3.45
N VAL A 491 22.68 -21.90 4.31
CA VAL A 491 22.43 -22.14 5.75
C VAL A 491 21.84 -20.90 6.40
N PHE A 492 22.33 -19.71 6.07
CA PHE A 492 21.79 -18.45 6.58
C PHE A 492 20.33 -18.27 6.16
N LEU A 493 20.01 -18.40 4.87
CA LEU A 493 18.63 -18.30 4.37
C LEU A 493 17.71 -19.37 4.96
N ALA A 494 18.24 -20.59 5.17
CA ALA A 494 17.49 -21.67 5.80
C ALA A 494 17.11 -21.34 7.24
N ILE A 495 18.04 -20.78 8.02
CA ILE A 495 17.78 -20.33 9.39
C ILE A 495 16.72 -19.22 9.40
N VAL A 496 16.87 -18.19 8.53
CA VAL A 496 15.90 -17.11 8.41
C VAL A 496 14.52 -17.64 8.02
N CYS A 497 14.45 -18.50 7.01
CA CYS A 497 13.19 -19.13 6.55
C CYS A 497 12.48 -19.87 7.69
N ILE A 498 13.21 -20.69 8.46
CA ILE A 498 12.66 -21.45 9.59
C ILE A 498 12.18 -20.49 10.70
N ILE A 499 12.96 -19.46 11.04
CA ILE A 499 12.59 -18.48 12.07
C ILE A 499 11.31 -17.73 11.66
N LEU A 500 11.23 -17.23 10.42
CA LEU A 500 10.03 -16.53 9.93
C LEU A 500 8.82 -17.46 9.88
N THR A 501 9.01 -18.72 9.53
CA THR A 501 7.94 -19.72 9.53
C THR A 501 7.43 -19.99 10.94
N ILE A 502 8.32 -20.11 11.93
CA ILE A 502 7.96 -20.27 13.36
C ILE A 502 7.25 -19.01 13.89
N ALA A 503 7.65 -17.83 13.42
CA ALA A 503 6.98 -16.56 13.73
C ALA A 503 5.61 -16.40 13.07
N GLY A 504 5.17 -17.34 12.22
CA GLY A 504 3.87 -17.31 11.54
C GLY A 504 3.82 -16.40 10.30
N LEU A 505 4.98 -16.00 9.78
CA LEU A 505 5.04 -15.17 8.58
C LEU A 505 5.00 -16.05 7.32
N ARG A 506 3.94 -15.90 6.55
CA ARG A 506 3.73 -16.64 5.29
C ARG A 506 4.71 -16.20 4.20
N SER A 507 5.18 -14.94 4.25
CA SER A 507 6.25 -14.40 3.37
C SER A 507 7.58 -15.14 3.48
N ALA A 508 7.76 -16.05 4.44
CA ALA A 508 8.91 -16.96 4.51
C ALA A 508 9.08 -17.78 3.21
N TYR A 509 8.03 -17.94 2.40
CA TYR A 509 8.11 -18.60 1.08
C TYR A 509 9.15 -17.97 0.14
N LEU A 510 9.44 -16.67 0.28
CA LEU A 510 10.46 -15.99 -0.52
C LEU A 510 11.84 -16.64 -0.33
N PHE A 511 12.21 -16.92 0.91
CA PHE A 511 13.45 -17.61 1.26
C PHE A 511 13.42 -19.07 0.79
N MET A 512 12.27 -19.72 0.92
CA MET A 512 12.07 -21.10 0.46
C MET A 512 12.27 -21.21 -1.06
N ILE A 513 11.80 -20.26 -1.87
CA ILE A 513 12.06 -20.26 -3.33
C ILE A 513 13.56 -20.24 -3.63
N SER A 514 14.34 -19.34 -3.01
CA SER A 514 15.80 -19.32 -3.19
C SER A 514 16.44 -20.65 -2.80
N LEU A 515 16.04 -21.22 -1.65
CA LEU A 515 16.53 -22.50 -1.16
C LEU A 515 16.19 -23.66 -2.09
N LEU A 516 14.96 -23.72 -2.61
CA LEU A 516 14.50 -24.75 -3.55
C LEU A 516 15.47 -24.91 -4.75
N PHE A 517 15.80 -23.79 -5.38
CA PHE A 517 16.68 -23.81 -6.56
C PHE A 517 18.15 -24.06 -6.19
N TYR A 518 18.60 -23.60 -5.02
CA TYR A 518 19.94 -23.90 -4.54
C TYR A 518 20.09 -25.37 -4.16
N VAL A 519 19.15 -25.95 -3.44
CA VAL A 519 19.08 -27.38 -3.10
C VAL A 519 19.07 -28.21 -4.37
N GLY A 520 18.30 -27.81 -5.40
CA GLY A 520 18.30 -28.47 -6.70
C GLY A 520 19.69 -28.44 -7.36
N ALA A 521 20.32 -27.26 -7.42
CA ALA A 521 21.67 -27.10 -7.98
C ALA A 521 22.71 -27.95 -7.23
N LEU A 522 22.66 -27.92 -5.89
CA LEU A 522 23.59 -28.70 -5.05
C LEU A 522 23.38 -30.20 -5.22
N THR A 523 22.14 -30.66 -5.31
CA THR A 523 21.81 -32.07 -5.59
C THR A 523 22.39 -32.52 -6.94
N ILE A 524 22.17 -31.74 -7.98
CA ILE A 524 22.74 -32.04 -9.33
C ILE A 524 24.27 -32.09 -9.26
N ASN A 525 24.91 -31.13 -8.60
CA ASN A 525 26.38 -31.07 -8.47
C ASN A 525 26.95 -32.24 -7.68
N LEU A 526 26.25 -32.71 -6.65
CA LEU A 526 26.63 -33.87 -5.86
C LEU A 526 26.49 -35.19 -6.66
N LEU A 527 25.34 -35.40 -7.30
CA LEU A 527 25.06 -36.63 -8.06
C LEU A 527 25.93 -36.75 -9.32
N SER A 528 26.17 -35.63 -10.04
CA SER A 528 27.04 -35.60 -11.23
C SER A 528 28.53 -35.50 -10.96
N SER A 529 28.91 -35.34 -9.68
CA SER A 529 30.32 -35.08 -9.28
C SER A 529 30.92 -33.80 -9.89
N LEU A 530 30.08 -32.87 -10.35
CA LEU A 530 30.52 -31.56 -10.89
C LEU A 530 31.12 -30.69 -9.79
N GLN A 531 30.72 -30.92 -8.51
CA GLN A 531 31.31 -30.28 -7.34
C GLN A 531 32.85 -30.37 -7.33
N ASP A 532 33.41 -31.51 -7.76
CA ASP A 532 34.82 -31.78 -7.70
C ASP A 532 35.58 -31.48 -9.03
N ARG A 533 34.84 -30.92 -10.04
CA ARG A 533 35.37 -30.63 -11.38
C ARG A 533 35.60 -29.14 -11.62
N GLY A 534 36.54 -28.55 -10.87
CA GLY A 534 36.87 -27.13 -11.01
C GLY A 534 35.68 -26.22 -10.80
N TYR A 535 35.31 -25.35 -11.79
CA TYR A 535 34.20 -24.40 -11.70
C TYR A 535 32.91 -24.85 -12.41
N PHE A 536 32.82 -26.09 -12.91
CA PHE A 536 31.61 -26.54 -13.63
C PHE A 536 30.33 -26.53 -12.75
N TRP A 537 30.49 -26.73 -11.43
CA TRP A 537 29.39 -26.59 -10.48
C TRP A 537 28.68 -25.21 -10.54
N SER A 538 29.45 -24.14 -10.86
CA SER A 538 28.90 -22.80 -10.94
C SER A 538 27.97 -22.59 -12.13
N LEU A 539 28.16 -23.34 -13.22
CA LEU A 539 27.25 -23.32 -14.37
C LEU A 539 25.87 -23.86 -13.99
N VAL A 540 25.84 -24.97 -13.25
CA VAL A 540 24.60 -25.55 -12.74
C VAL A 540 23.91 -24.58 -11.77
N LEU A 541 24.71 -23.98 -10.88
CA LEU A 541 24.20 -22.99 -9.95
C LEU A 541 23.58 -21.79 -10.70
N CYS A 542 24.29 -21.20 -11.67
CA CYS A 542 23.78 -20.08 -12.47
C CYS A 542 22.50 -20.44 -13.20
N ALA A 543 22.45 -21.65 -13.82
CA ALA A 543 21.25 -22.11 -14.53
C ALA A 543 20.05 -22.25 -13.60
N CYS A 544 20.23 -22.84 -12.41
CA CYS A 544 19.16 -22.97 -11.42
C CYS A 544 18.76 -21.63 -10.82
N GLN A 545 19.73 -20.74 -10.51
CA GLN A 545 19.46 -19.44 -9.91
C GLN A 545 18.88 -18.40 -10.90
N ALA A 546 18.82 -18.72 -12.21
CA ALA A 546 18.14 -17.85 -13.16
C ALA A 546 16.65 -17.67 -12.84
N MET A 547 15.97 -18.72 -12.37
CA MET A 547 14.54 -18.64 -12.01
C MET A 547 14.29 -17.75 -10.79
N PRO A 548 14.95 -17.93 -9.64
CA PRO A 548 14.85 -16.99 -8.51
C PRO A 548 15.22 -15.56 -8.91
N PHE A 549 16.29 -15.39 -9.71
CA PHE A 549 16.68 -14.06 -10.19
C PHE A 549 15.54 -13.37 -10.95
N LEU A 550 14.92 -14.05 -11.91
CA LEU A 550 13.81 -13.52 -12.70
C LEU A 550 12.62 -13.18 -11.78
N TYR A 551 12.25 -14.09 -10.87
CA TYR A 551 11.14 -13.91 -9.96
C TYR A 551 11.36 -12.71 -9.01
N PHE A 552 12.50 -12.66 -8.32
CA PHE A 552 12.76 -11.58 -7.37
C PHE A 552 12.99 -10.24 -8.05
N SER A 553 13.64 -10.23 -9.21
CA SER A 553 13.79 -9.00 -9.99
C SER A 553 12.43 -8.44 -10.43
N TYR A 554 11.48 -9.30 -10.82
CA TYR A 554 10.11 -8.93 -11.15
C TYR A 554 9.36 -8.41 -9.90
N LEU A 555 9.38 -9.19 -8.82
CA LEU A 555 8.67 -8.86 -7.58
C LEU A 555 9.13 -7.53 -6.99
N PHE A 556 10.45 -7.34 -6.83
CA PHE A 556 10.98 -6.11 -6.25
C PHE A 556 10.91 -4.92 -7.18
N HIS A 557 10.96 -5.13 -8.51
CA HIS A 557 10.65 -4.07 -9.47
C HIS A 557 9.18 -3.61 -9.30
N ALA A 558 8.24 -4.54 -9.19
CA ALA A 558 6.84 -4.23 -8.92
C ALA A 558 6.67 -3.43 -7.62
N PHE A 559 7.32 -3.87 -6.52
CA PHE A 559 7.29 -3.13 -5.25
C PHE A 559 7.86 -1.72 -5.35
N LEU A 560 8.93 -1.51 -6.11
CA LEU A 560 9.48 -0.17 -6.33
C LEU A 560 8.51 0.72 -7.11
N VAL A 561 7.87 0.20 -8.16
CA VAL A 561 6.85 0.94 -8.94
C VAL A 561 5.67 1.35 -8.06
N ILE A 562 5.25 0.50 -7.12
CA ILE A 562 4.14 0.76 -6.20
C ILE A 562 4.57 1.69 -5.06
N CYS A 563 5.71 1.43 -4.42
CA CYS A 563 6.10 2.10 -3.18
C CYS A 563 6.71 3.49 -3.41
N ILE A 564 7.45 3.72 -4.50
CA ILE A 564 8.08 5.03 -4.75
C ILE A 564 7.04 6.16 -4.76
N PRO A 565 5.92 6.10 -5.49
CA PRO A 565 4.90 7.15 -5.45
C PRO A 565 4.29 7.38 -4.07
N MET A 566 4.27 6.35 -3.20
CA MET A 566 3.73 6.44 -1.85
C MET A 566 4.67 7.15 -0.86
N THR A 567 5.97 7.19 -1.15
CA THR A 567 6.98 7.75 -0.22
C THR A 567 6.79 9.23 0.08
N ALA A 568 6.25 10.01 -0.87
CA ALA A 568 5.97 11.44 -0.68
C ALA A 568 4.65 11.74 0.05
N ARG A 569 4.00 10.72 0.67
CA ARG A 569 2.72 10.85 1.38
C ARG A 569 2.78 10.37 2.83
N LYS A 570 3.96 9.96 3.32
CA LYS A 570 4.13 9.37 4.66
C LYS A 570 4.29 10.39 5.79
N GLY A 571 4.31 11.69 5.49
CA GLY A 571 4.57 12.73 6.48
C GLY A 571 6.03 12.75 6.93
N THR A 572 6.27 13.44 8.04
CA THR A 572 7.61 13.77 8.52
C THR A 572 8.22 12.73 9.44
N GLU A 573 7.42 11.84 10.03
CA GLU A 573 7.85 10.97 11.13
C GLU A 573 8.81 9.86 10.67
N VAL A 574 8.62 9.34 9.46
CA VAL A 574 9.41 8.23 8.94
C VAL A 574 10.22 8.67 7.73
N ASN A 575 11.52 8.41 7.75
CA ASN A 575 12.38 8.61 6.57
C ASN A 575 11.92 7.64 5.45
N PRO A 576 11.35 8.15 4.34
CA PRO A 576 10.82 7.32 3.25
C PRO A 576 11.90 6.55 2.51
N ASP A 577 13.13 7.07 2.48
CA ASP A 577 14.27 6.45 1.79
C ASP A 577 14.68 5.12 2.46
N LEU A 578 14.40 4.95 3.77
CA LEU A 578 14.65 3.68 4.48
C LEU A 578 13.82 2.54 3.91
N LEU A 579 12.55 2.77 3.58
CA LEU A 579 11.70 1.74 2.98
C LEU A 579 12.26 1.28 1.64
N ILE A 580 12.62 2.23 0.78
CA ILE A 580 13.15 1.93 -0.55
C ILE A 580 14.54 1.27 -0.47
N ALA A 581 15.40 1.74 0.44
CA ALA A 581 16.70 1.14 0.71
C ALA A 581 16.58 -0.32 1.16
N LEU A 582 15.66 -0.61 2.09
CA LEU A 582 15.40 -1.97 2.58
C LEU A 582 14.81 -2.88 1.50
N LEU A 583 13.88 -2.39 0.67
CA LEU A 583 13.35 -3.14 -0.47
C LEU A 583 14.45 -3.47 -1.48
N CYS A 584 15.29 -2.49 -1.83
CA CYS A 584 16.43 -2.71 -2.73
C CYS A 584 17.44 -3.72 -2.14
N ALA A 585 17.70 -3.64 -0.83
CA ALA A 585 18.62 -4.55 -0.15
C ALA A 585 18.07 -5.99 -0.11
N LEU A 586 16.82 -6.18 0.30
CA LEU A 586 16.18 -7.50 0.34
C LEU A 586 16.09 -8.11 -1.05
N GLY A 587 15.69 -7.30 -2.06
CA GLY A 587 15.66 -7.74 -3.46
C GLY A 587 17.05 -8.16 -3.96
N SER A 588 18.10 -7.42 -3.62
CA SER A 588 19.48 -7.76 -3.98
C SER A 588 19.97 -9.06 -3.31
N ILE A 589 19.65 -9.26 -2.03
CA ILE A 589 20.00 -10.47 -1.29
C ILE A 589 19.33 -11.69 -1.92
N LEU A 590 18.03 -11.63 -2.19
CA LEU A 590 17.26 -12.76 -2.70
C LEU A 590 17.57 -13.05 -4.18
N ALA A 591 17.72 -12.02 -5.01
CA ALA A 591 18.01 -12.18 -6.44
C ALA A 591 19.48 -12.52 -6.75
N LEU A 592 20.42 -11.97 -6.00
CA LEU A 592 21.84 -11.96 -6.33
C LEU A 592 22.74 -12.63 -5.29
N GLY A 593 22.22 -12.98 -4.11
CA GLY A 593 23.03 -13.50 -3.01
C GLY A 593 23.83 -14.76 -3.32
N PHE A 594 23.31 -15.67 -4.12
CA PHE A 594 24.05 -16.83 -4.61
C PHE A 594 24.94 -16.54 -5.82
N LEU A 595 24.67 -15.48 -6.58
CA LEU A 595 25.31 -15.17 -7.86
C LEU A 595 26.50 -14.23 -7.71
N VAL A 596 26.35 -13.16 -6.94
CA VAL A 596 27.37 -12.10 -6.85
C VAL A 596 28.68 -12.58 -6.22
N PRO A 597 28.73 -13.48 -5.22
CA PRO A 597 29.99 -14.03 -4.72
C PRO A 597 30.83 -14.75 -5.77
N LEU A 598 30.20 -15.24 -6.87
CA LEU A 598 30.88 -15.91 -8.00
C LEU A 598 31.84 -14.98 -8.76
N ILE A 599 31.75 -13.65 -8.56
CA ILE A 599 32.75 -12.74 -9.17
C ILE A 599 34.19 -13.08 -8.71
N ASN A 600 34.34 -13.73 -7.57
CA ASN A 600 35.63 -14.18 -7.05
C ASN A 600 36.23 -15.37 -7.84
N ILE A 601 35.48 -15.96 -8.77
CA ILE A 601 36.01 -16.91 -9.79
C ILE A 601 37.03 -16.20 -10.72
N PHE A 602 36.83 -14.90 -10.93
CA PHE A 602 37.63 -14.09 -11.86
C PHE A 602 38.80 -13.44 -11.13
N ARG A 603 39.87 -13.15 -11.90
CA ARG A 603 41.01 -12.37 -11.40
C ARG A 603 40.58 -10.94 -11.14
N ARG A 604 41.13 -10.31 -10.09
CA ARG A 604 40.89 -8.90 -9.72
C ARG A 604 39.42 -8.56 -9.50
N PRO A 605 38.70 -9.31 -8.66
CA PRO A 605 37.30 -8.98 -8.34
C PRO A 605 37.15 -7.58 -7.71
N ASN A 606 38.22 -7.03 -7.11
CA ASN A 606 38.28 -5.67 -6.58
C ASN A 606 37.94 -4.61 -7.63
N CYS A 607 38.29 -4.84 -8.92
CA CYS A 607 37.92 -3.91 -9.99
C CYS A 607 36.42 -3.82 -10.19
N MET A 608 35.70 -4.92 -9.97
CA MET A 608 34.26 -4.94 -10.06
C MET A 608 33.60 -4.15 -8.90
N ILE A 609 34.12 -4.36 -7.68
CA ILE A 609 33.66 -3.57 -6.51
C ILE A 609 33.98 -2.09 -6.73
N GLY A 610 35.18 -1.77 -7.23
CA GLY A 610 35.55 -0.38 -7.60
C GLY A 610 34.62 0.21 -8.67
N GLY A 611 34.22 -0.58 -9.67
CA GLY A 611 33.25 -0.18 -10.69
C GLY A 611 31.86 0.13 -10.10
N LEU A 612 31.34 -0.76 -9.23
CA LEU A 612 30.07 -0.51 -8.52
C LEU A 612 30.15 0.71 -7.61
N ALA A 613 31.26 0.90 -6.89
CA ALA A 613 31.47 2.08 -6.06
C ALA A 613 31.54 3.36 -6.90
N LEU A 614 32.18 3.31 -8.09
CA LEU A 614 32.20 4.44 -9.02
C LEU A 614 30.80 4.76 -9.55
N ILE A 615 29.99 3.73 -9.88
CA ILE A 615 28.58 3.91 -10.26
C ILE A 615 27.81 4.59 -9.12
N THR A 616 27.94 4.09 -7.89
CA THR A 616 27.33 4.73 -6.71
C THR A 616 27.74 6.19 -6.59
N PHE A 617 29.03 6.50 -6.70
CA PHE A 617 29.52 7.88 -6.63
C PHE A 617 28.95 8.76 -7.74
N ILE A 618 28.92 8.29 -8.99
CA ILE A 618 28.32 9.03 -10.11
C ILE A 618 26.83 9.29 -9.85
N PHE A 619 26.08 8.32 -9.37
CA PHE A 619 24.66 8.46 -9.07
C PHE A 619 24.42 9.41 -7.88
N CYS A 620 25.31 9.41 -6.89
CA CYS A 620 25.29 10.43 -5.83
C CYS A 620 25.51 11.84 -6.40
N MET A 621 26.45 12.02 -7.30
CA MET A 621 26.66 13.33 -7.95
C MET A 621 25.47 13.75 -8.82
N ILE A 622 24.83 12.83 -9.51
CA ILE A 622 23.62 13.10 -10.30
C ILE A 622 22.46 13.47 -9.37
N SER A 623 22.30 12.76 -8.25
CA SER A 623 21.17 12.96 -7.32
C SER A 623 21.22 14.29 -6.57
N VAL A 624 22.41 14.93 -6.42
CA VAL A 624 22.52 16.28 -5.84
C VAL A 624 22.34 17.40 -6.88
N SER A 625 22.23 17.07 -8.16
CA SER A 625 21.91 18.02 -9.24
C SER A 625 20.38 18.20 -9.40
N GLU A 626 19.97 19.02 -10.39
CA GLU A 626 18.56 19.20 -10.77
C GLU A 626 17.85 17.87 -11.16
N VAL A 627 18.59 16.86 -11.60
CA VAL A 627 18.05 15.54 -11.91
C VAL A 627 17.47 14.85 -10.66
N GLY A 628 18.12 15.07 -9.49
CA GLY A 628 17.64 14.54 -8.21
C GLY A 628 16.62 15.43 -7.49
N PHE A 629 16.15 16.53 -8.09
CA PHE A 629 15.02 17.26 -7.53
C PHE A 629 13.75 16.41 -7.68
N PRO A 630 13.02 16.13 -6.60
CA PRO A 630 12.00 15.07 -6.59
C PRO A 630 10.74 15.40 -7.37
N TYR A 631 10.46 16.68 -7.64
CA TYR A 631 9.16 17.08 -8.18
C TYR A 631 9.22 17.58 -9.62
N ARG A 632 8.12 17.28 -10.37
CA ARG A 632 7.91 17.77 -11.73
C ARG A 632 6.45 18.15 -11.90
N PRO A 633 6.15 19.22 -12.67
CA PRO A 633 4.79 19.60 -12.99
C PRO A 633 4.02 18.44 -13.62
N LYS A 634 2.77 18.26 -13.23
CA LYS A 634 1.78 17.31 -13.76
C LYS A 634 2.07 15.82 -13.50
N THR A 635 3.32 15.40 -13.48
CA THR A 635 3.70 13.98 -13.42
C THR A 635 4.07 13.52 -12.03
N ASN A 636 4.95 14.25 -11.34
CA ASN A 636 5.49 13.88 -10.02
C ASN A 636 5.38 15.08 -9.08
N VAL A 637 4.16 15.39 -8.66
CA VAL A 637 3.89 16.62 -7.91
C VAL A 637 4.17 16.46 -6.41
N MET A 638 4.56 17.58 -5.79
CA MET A 638 4.56 17.73 -4.34
C MET A 638 3.11 17.94 -3.88
N ARG A 639 2.63 17.08 -2.97
CA ARG A 639 1.28 17.21 -2.40
C ARG A 639 1.32 18.03 -1.13
N VAL A 640 0.42 18.98 -1.03
CA VAL A 640 0.23 19.83 0.15
C VAL A 640 -1.24 19.89 0.48
N ASN A 641 -1.60 19.58 1.71
CA ASN A 641 -2.94 19.88 2.22
C ASN A 641 -2.94 21.33 2.69
N PHE A 642 -3.85 22.12 2.13
CA PHE A 642 -3.87 23.56 2.31
C PHE A 642 -5.28 24.04 2.66
N LEU A 643 -5.44 24.61 3.84
CA LEU A 643 -6.72 25.12 4.31
C LEU A 643 -6.65 26.63 4.49
N GLN A 644 -7.66 27.32 3.97
CA GLN A 644 -7.91 28.72 4.27
C GLN A 644 -8.79 28.78 5.51
N VAL A 645 -8.25 29.22 6.64
CA VAL A 645 -8.87 29.04 7.95
C VAL A 645 -9.27 30.35 8.55
N HIS A 646 -10.51 30.43 9.01
CA HIS A 646 -10.98 31.41 10.00
C HIS A 646 -11.22 30.69 11.33
N ARG A 647 -10.67 31.21 12.44
CA ARG A 647 -10.81 30.59 13.75
C ARG A 647 -11.22 31.59 14.83
N LYS A 648 -12.04 31.09 15.80
CA LYS A 648 -12.50 31.85 16.96
C LYS A 648 -12.38 31.00 18.22
N PHE A 649 -11.86 31.61 19.29
CA PHE A 649 -11.76 30.98 20.59
C PHE A 649 -12.62 31.77 21.57
N TYR A 650 -13.60 31.09 22.13
CA TYR A 650 -14.55 31.64 23.10
C TYR A 650 -14.15 31.19 24.49
N GLU A 651 -14.17 32.12 25.43
CA GLU A 651 -13.99 31.86 26.86
C GLU A 651 -15.32 31.43 27.49
N TYR A 652 -15.25 30.99 28.75
CA TYR A 652 -16.44 30.52 29.51
C TYR A 652 -17.55 31.56 29.62
N ASP A 653 -17.22 32.84 29.66
CA ASP A 653 -18.19 33.96 29.71
C ASP A 653 -18.75 34.33 28.33
N GLY A 654 -18.36 33.62 27.29
CA GLY A 654 -18.75 33.89 25.91
C GLY A 654 -17.96 34.99 25.20
N SER A 655 -16.99 35.59 25.88
CA SER A 655 -16.08 36.56 25.24
C SER A 655 -15.16 35.86 24.26
N VAL A 656 -14.72 36.58 23.21
CA VAL A 656 -13.76 36.06 22.22
C VAL A 656 -12.36 36.43 22.69
N SER A 657 -11.53 35.40 22.98
CA SER A 657 -10.13 35.60 23.37
C SER A 657 -9.18 35.63 22.17
N LEU A 658 -9.53 34.97 21.08
CA LEU A 658 -8.79 34.98 19.83
C LEU A 658 -9.76 34.95 18.64
N GLU A 659 -9.56 35.84 17.69
CA GLU A 659 -10.17 35.76 16.37
C GLU A 659 -9.11 36.11 15.33
N ASP A 660 -8.73 35.13 14.51
CA ASP A 660 -7.72 35.34 13.47
C ASP A 660 -8.00 34.51 12.23
N SER A 661 -7.22 34.74 11.19
CA SER A 661 -7.28 34.00 9.93
C SER A 661 -5.90 33.73 9.42
N GLY A 662 -5.77 32.64 8.69
CA GLY A 662 -4.49 32.26 8.11
C GLY A 662 -4.60 31.03 7.21
N TYR A 663 -3.45 30.57 6.79
CA TYR A 663 -3.31 29.36 5.99
C TYR A 663 -2.73 28.25 6.86
N TYR A 664 -3.44 27.13 6.92
CA TYR A 664 -2.97 25.90 7.55
C TYR A 664 -2.43 24.95 6.49
N PHE A 665 -1.18 24.54 6.66
CA PHE A 665 -0.52 23.53 5.83
C PHE A 665 -0.31 22.27 6.65
N ASP A 666 -0.73 21.13 6.07
CA ASP A 666 -0.29 19.82 6.47
C ASP A 666 0.64 19.28 5.36
N LEU A 667 1.93 19.32 5.65
CA LEU A 667 2.98 18.97 4.69
C LEU A 667 3.26 17.47 4.72
N GLN A 668 2.95 16.77 3.67
CA GLN A 668 3.09 15.33 3.57
C GLN A 668 4.51 14.85 3.22
N ASP A 669 5.36 15.76 2.77
CA ASP A 669 6.75 15.49 2.41
C ASP A 669 7.67 15.53 3.64
N ARG A 670 8.61 14.57 3.72
CA ARG A 670 9.67 14.54 4.74
C ARG A 670 10.50 15.82 4.76
N ARG A 671 10.66 16.50 3.62
CA ARG A 671 11.43 17.74 3.48
C ARG A 671 10.65 18.99 3.89
N LEU A 672 9.37 18.84 4.24
CA LEU A 672 8.48 19.92 4.67
C LEU A 672 8.46 21.09 3.67
N GLU A 673 8.63 22.33 4.16
CA GLU A 673 8.66 23.54 3.34
C GLU A 673 9.96 23.74 2.54
N LEU A 674 11.01 22.94 2.73
CA LEU A 674 12.31 23.15 2.09
C LEU A 674 12.25 23.27 0.56
N PRO A 675 11.47 22.44 -0.18
CA PRO A 675 11.35 22.60 -1.62
C PRO A 675 10.68 23.92 -2.07
N LEU A 676 10.00 24.60 -1.15
CA LEU A 676 9.22 25.82 -1.41
C LEU A 676 9.92 27.10 -0.90
N ARG A 677 10.93 26.99 -0.04
CA ARG A 677 11.52 28.09 0.75
C ARG A 677 11.92 29.31 -0.08
N ASP A 678 12.51 29.13 -1.25
CA ASP A 678 12.95 30.23 -2.12
C ASP A 678 11.93 30.60 -3.21
N LYS A 679 10.73 30.02 -3.16
CA LYS A 679 9.72 30.12 -4.21
C LYS A 679 8.40 30.66 -3.71
N VAL A 680 8.13 30.56 -2.44
CA VAL A 680 6.90 30.98 -1.77
C VAL A 680 7.28 31.88 -0.61
N ASP A 681 6.57 32.99 -0.45
CA ASP A 681 6.74 33.86 0.71
C ASP A 681 6.11 33.23 1.95
N PHE A 682 6.95 32.77 2.86
CA PHE A 682 6.58 32.22 4.15
C PHE A 682 6.92 33.14 5.31
N ASP A 683 6.95 34.47 5.07
CA ASP A 683 7.19 35.40 6.17
C ASP A 683 6.11 35.27 7.25
N GLY A 684 6.54 35.05 8.49
CA GLY A 684 5.65 34.80 9.60
C GLY A 684 5.12 33.36 9.74
N LEU A 685 5.63 32.39 8.98
CA LEU A 685 5.24 30.98 9.12
C LEU A 685 5.56 30.46 10.53
N VAL A 686 4.54 29.90 11.20
CA VAL A 686 4.61 29.35 12.56
C VAL A 686 4.56 27.84 12.52
N HIS A 687 5.42 27.18 13.26
CA HIS A 687 5.37 25.75 13.51
C HIS A 687 4.39 25.49 14.65
N LEU A 688 3.34 24.69 14.40
CA LEU A 688 2.26 24.49 15.37
C LEU A 688 2.57 23.46 16.46
N GLU A 689 3.68 22.75 16.37
CA GLU A 689 4.02 21.68 17.34
C GLU A 689 3.98 22.17 18.79
N GLY A 690 4.49 23.37 19.07
CA GLY A 690 4.45 23.98 20.40
C GLY A 690 3.04 24.41 20.84
N GLU A 691 2.17 24.77 19.92
CA GLU A 691 0.79 25.14 20.23
C GLU A 691 -0.11 23.92 20.50
N CYS A 692 0.23 22.76 19.98
CA CYS A 692 -0.53 21.52 20.17
C CYS A 692 -0.59 21.06 21.63
N ASP A 693 0.34 21.50 22.48
CA ASP A 693 0.31 21.21 23.91
C ASP A 693 -0.63 22.18 24.67
N ALA A 694 -0.79 23.40 24.18
CA ALA A 694 -1.60 24.43 24.79
C ALA A 694 -3.03 24.47 24.26
N GLN A 695 -3.24 24.17 23.00
CA GLN A 695 -4.52 24.26 22.30
C GLN A 695 -5.00 22.88 21.85
N MET A 696 -6.27 22.61 22.07
CA MET A 696 -6.91 21.40 21.53
C MET A 696 -6.80 21.37 20.00
N MET A 697 -6.34 20.25 19.44
CA MET A 697 -6.07 20.10 18.01
C MET A 697 -5.14 21.17 17.42
N CYS A 698 -4.14 21.60 18.19
CA CYS A 698 -3.20 22.68 17.80
C CYS A 698 -3.92 23.99 17.44
N GLY A 699 -5.19 24.15 17.80
CA GLY A 699 -6.01 25.31 17.45
C GLY A 699 -6.35 25.43 15.97
N VAL A 700 -6.34 24.33 15.20
CA VAL A 700 -6.63 24.32 13.75
C VAL A 700 -7.66 23.27 13.38
N PRO A 701 -8.37 23.42 12.25
CA PRO A 701 -9.39 22.48 11.80
C PRO A 701 -8.74 21.21 11.23
N CYS A 702 -8.45 20.24 12.09
CA CYS A 702 -8.03 18.93 11.64
C CYS A 702 -9.14 18.24 10.83
N PHE A 703 -8.78 17.63 9.70
CA PHE A 703 -9.73 16.94 8.83
C PHE A 703 -10.16 15.59 9.40
N ASN A 704 -9.19 14.75 9.78
CA ASN A 704 -9.41 13.45 10.41
C ASN A 704 -8.33 13.19 11.47
N HIS A 705 -8.43 12.06 12.18
CA HIS A 705 -7.52 11.70 13.25
C HIS A 705 -6.05 11.73 12.84
N ARG A 706 -5.70 11.17 11.67
CA ARG A 706 -4.31 11.14 11.16
C ARG A 706 -3.71 12.55 10.96
N TRP A 707 -4.52 13.50 10.49
CA TRP A 707 -4.05 14.89 10.36
C TRP A 707 -3.82 15.54 11.72
N CYS A 708 -4.66 15.20 12.69
CA CYS A 708 -4.54 15.74 14.04
C CYS A 708 -3.29 15.22 14.78
N GLU A 709 -2.78 14.05 14.39
CA GLU A 709 -1.56 13.46 14.96
C GLU A 709 -0.27 13.99 14.33
N ALA A 710 -0.31 14.44 13.07
CA ALA A 710 0.85 14.89 12.30
C ALA A 710 1.37 16.28 12.75
N ARG A 711 1.65 16.44 14.05
CA ARG A 711 2.03 17.72 14.69
C ARG A 711 3.26 18.36 14.07
N THR A 712 4.26 17.56 13.71
CA THR A 712 5.52 18.02 13.12
C THR A 712 5.34 18.56 11.71
N ALA A 713 4.29 18.16 10.98
CA ALA A 713 3.96 18.59 9.63
C ALA A 713 3.09 19.85 9.60
N ALA A 714 2.46 20.21 10.72
CA ALA A 714 1.50 21.30 10.83
C ALA A 714 2.19 22.66 10.82
N ARG A 715 1.77 23.52 9.89
CA ARG A 715 2.27 24.89 9.75
C ARG A 715 1.10 25.87 9.70
N TRP A 716 1.30 27.05 10.27
CA TRP A 716 0.36 28.15 10.24
C TRP A 716 1.01 29.41 9.69
N LEU A 717 0.44 29.97 8.63
CA LEU A 717 0.83 31.26 8.06
C LEU A 717 -0.26 32.28 8.37
N PRO A 718 -0.07 33.19 9.34
CA PRO A 718 -1.06 34.20 9.68
C PRO A 718 -1.36 35.13 8.50
N ARG A 719 -2.59 35.58 8.40
CA ARG A 719 -3.06 36.48 7.35
C ARG A 719 -3.72 37.72 7.99
N LYS A 720 -3.48 38.90 7.45
CA LYS A 720 -4.05 40.15 7.93
C LYS A 720 -5.51 40.30 7.54
N GLU A 721 -5.81 39.94 6.30
CA GLU A 721 -7.18 39.95 5.77
C GLU A 721 -7.93 38.72 6.24
N PRO A 722 -9.18 38.87 6.74
CA PRO A 722 -9.98 37.71 7.14
C PRO A 722 -10.20 36.73 6.00
N VAL A 723 -10.17 35.45 6.30
CA VAL A 723 -10.57 34.41 5.36
C VAL A 723 -12.09 34.40 5.26
N GLU A 724 -12.61 34.54 4.04
CA GLU A 724 -14.04 34.44 3.75
C GLU A 724 -14.43 32.96 3.64
N VAL A 725 -15.18 32.46 4.64
CA VAL A 725 -15.73 31.11 4.61
C VAL A 725 -17.08 31.15 3.91
N PRO A 726 -17.38 30.25 2.96
CA PRO A 726 -18.59 30.35 2.14
C PRO A 726 -19.91 30.01 2.86
N GLY A 727 -19.86 29.74 4.14
CA GLY A 727 -21.02 29.43 4.98
C GLY A 727 -20.74 29.66 6.46
N THR A 728 -21.62 29.19 7.32
CA THR A 728 -21.48 29.28 8.79
C THR A 728 -21.47 27.88 9.41
N THR A 729 -20.58 27.69 10.37
CA THR A 729 -20.61 26.55 11.28
C THR A 729 -21.05 27.07 12.64
N THR A 730 -22.13 26.58 13.19
CA THR A 730 -22.70 27.09 14.46
C THR A 730 -22.99 25.97 15.44
N LEU A 731 -22.50 26.13 16.67
CA LEU A 731 -22.83 25.30 17.81
C LEU A 731 -23.73 26.09 18.76
N GLU A 732 -24.96 25.65 18.90
CA GLU A 732 -25.97 26.26 19.78
C GLU A 732 -26.21 25.38 21.01
N LEU A 733 -26.03 25.93 22.23
CA LEU A 733 -26.44 25.26 23.46
C LEU A 733 -27.94 25.40 23.62
N LEU A 734 -28.69 24.32 23.40
CA LEU A 734 -30.17 24.33 23.53
C LEU A 734 -30.61 24.30 24.98
N ASN A 735 -29.94 23.51 25.83
CA ASN A 735 -30.32 23.31 27.20
C ASN A 735 -29.14 22.83 28.07
N LYS A 736 -29.15 23.24 29.36
CA LYS A 736 -28.25 22.73 30.39
C LYS A 736 -29.07 22.33 31.61
N THR A 737 -29.05 21.05 31.96
CA THR A 737 -29.85 20.50 33.07
C THR A 737 -28.99 19.67 34.00
N THR A 738 -29.05 19.96 35.30
CA THR A 738 -28.44 19.10 36.31
C THR A 738 -29.32 17.88 36.54
N LEU A 739 -28.72 16.69 36.42
CA LEU A 739 -29.42 15.41 36.62
C LEU A 739 -29.59 15.07 38.12
N ALA A 740 -30.41 14.06 38.39
CA ALA A 740 -30.65 13.55 39.74
C ALA A 740 -29.33 13.20 40.45
N GLY A 741 -29.17 13.68 41.68
CA GLY A 741 -27.95 13.51 42.48
C GLY A 741 -27.02 14.73 42.46
N GLY A 742 -27.19 15.67 41.54
CA GLY A 742 -26.46 16.96 41.56
C GLY A 742 -25.02 16.92 41.08
N TYR A 743 -24.49 15.72 40.80
CA TYR A 743 -23.07 15.55 40.38
C TYR A 743 -22.90 15.37 38.87
N THR A 744 -23.98 15.28 38.08
CA THR A 744 -23.97 15.15 36.63
C THR A 744 -24.81 16.23 36.00
N ALA A 745 -24.30 16.89 34.96
CA ALA A 745 -25.04 17.83 34.15
C ALA A 745 -25.12 17.36 32.69
N ARG A 746 -26.31 17.50 32.11
CA ARG A 746 -26.57 17.25 30.68
C ARG A 746 -26.54 18.59 29.95
N TYR A 747 -25.72 18.62 28.89
CA TYR A 747 -25.64 19.71 27.92
C TYR A 747 -26.20 19.22 26.59
N GLN A 748 -27.20 19.90 26.04
CA GLN A 748 -27.84 19.59 24.79
C GLN A 748 -27.44 20.62 23.73
N PHE A 749 -26.94 20.16 22.61
CA PHE A 749 -26.40 21.00 21.53
C PHE A 749 -27.11 20.73 20.23
N LYS A 750 -27.09 21.76 19.37
CA LYS A 750 -27.45 21.70 17.96
C LYS A 750 -26.26 22.23 17.14
N LEU A 751 -25.76 21.42 16.25
CA LEU A 751 -24.66 21.75 15.33
C LEU A 751 -25.19 21.85 13.91
N THR A 752 -24.91 22.99 13.27
CA THR A 752 -25.22 23.24 11.85
C THR A 752 -23.95 23.66 11.15
N GLY A 753 -23.72 23.14 9.93
CA GLY A 753 -22.51 23.48 9.17
C GLY A 753 -22.43 22.79 7.81
N PRO A 754 -21.25 22.82 7.18
CA PRO A 754 -21.01 22.22 5.88
C PRO A 754 -21.12 20.69 5.90
N ALA A 755 -21.03 20.08 4.74
CA ALA A 755 -21.13 18.63 4.57
C ALA A 755 -20.10 17.83 5.39
N ARG A 756 -19.07 18.49 5.88
CA ARG A 756 -18.03 17.88 6.72
C ARG A 756 -17.75 18.71 7.93
N MET A 757 -17.81 18.05 9.08
CA MET A 757 -17.54 18.66 10.37
C MET A 757 -16.79 17.70 11.27
N SER A 758 -16.00 18.23 12.20
CA SER A 758 -15.42 17.46 13.30
C SER A 758 -15.77 18.12 14.62
N ILE A 759 -16.08 17.29 15.62
CA ILE A 759 -16.30 17.70 17.01
C ILE A 759 -15.16 17.11 17.83
N PHE A 760 -14.48 17.94 18.59
CA PHE A 760 -13.44 17.56 19.53
C PHE A 760 -13.89 17.88 20.94
N LEU A 761 -13.84 16.90 21.85
CA LEU A 761 -14.35 17.01 23.21
C LEU A 761 -13.27 16.70 24.24
N LYS A 762 -12.97 17.66 25.12
CA LYS A 762 -11.98 17.50 26.17
C LYS A 762 -12.57 17.88 27.54
N PRO A 763 -12.94 16.90 28.39
CA PRO A 763 -13.28 17.18 29.78
C PRO A 763 -12.09 17.86 30.51
N LEU A 764 -12.39 18.87 31.34
CA LEU A 764 -11.39 19.54 32.16
C LEU A 764 -11.00 18.68 33.37
N SER A 765 -9.94 19.11 34.09
CA SER A 765 -9.46 18.40 35.27
C SER A 765 -10.56 18.18 36.32
N GLY A 766 -10.69 16.95 36.82
CA GLY A 766 -11.72 16.58 37.79
C GLY A 766 -13.14 16.36 37.21
N VAL A 767 -13.26 16.36 35.88
CA VAL A 767 -14.51 16.08 35.17
C VAL A 767 -14.37 14.80 34.36
N LYS A 768 -15.44 14.00 34.33
CA LYS A 768 -15.52 12.77 33.55
C LYS A 768 -16.72 12.80 32.61
N MET A 769 -16.54 12.40 31.36
CA MET A 769 -17.62 12.12 30.43
C MET A 769 -18.34 10.85 30.90
N GLN A 770 -19.62 10.98 31.26
CA GLN A 770 -20.41 9.90 31.80
C GLN A 770 -21.24 9.20 30.75
N ASP A 771 -21.87 9.98 29.86
CA ASP A 771 -22.68 9.50 28.75
C ASP A 771 -22.78 10.56 27.65
N TRP A 772 -23.24 10.17 26.47
CA TRP A 772 -23.50 11.06 25.34
C TRP A 772 -24.39 10.43 24.27
N SER A 773 -24.84 11.21 23.29
CA SER A 773 -25.63 10.73 22.14
C SER A 773 -24.85 9.93 21.11
N PHE A 774 -23.52 9.92 21.19
CA PHE A 774 -22.67 9.23 20.23
C PHE A 774 -22.46 7.75 20.59
N LEU A 775 -21.64 7.03 19.85
CA LEU A 775 -21.33 5.63 20.13
C LEU A 775 -20.67 5.47 21.50
N ARG A 776 -21.31 4.72 22.38
CA ARG A 776 -20.85 4.48 23.75
C ARG A 776 -19.53 3.69 23.80
N GLY A 777 -19.25 2.86 22.77
CA GLY A 777 -18.04 2.05 22.70
C GLY A 777 -16.73 2.83 22.86
N MET A 778 -16.70 4.12 22.54
CA MET A 778 -15.56 4.98 22.80
C MET A 778 -15.38 5.26 24.32
N LEU A 779 -16.45 5.50 25.05
CA LEU A 779 -16.42 5.73 26.50
C LEU A 779 -16.20 4.44 27.32
N ASP A 780 -16.67 3.31 26.80
CA ASP A 780 -16.55 2.00 27.42
C ASP A 780 -15.12 1.44 27.35
N ASN A 781 -14.27 1.99 26.47
CA ASN A 781 -12.88 1.58 26.28
C ASN A 781 -11.87 2.73 26.56
N PRO A 782 -11.80 3.25 27.80
CA PRO A 782 -10.94 4.40 28.14
C PRO A 782 -9.43 4.10 28.08
N GLY A 783 -9.05 2.83 27.96
CA GLY A 783 -7.66 2.43 27.72
C GLY A 783 -7.20 2.72 26.27
N THR A 784 -8.11 2.57 25.34
CA THR A 784 -7.87 2.80 23.90
C THR A 784 -8.18 4.25 23.52
N TYR A 785 -9.34 4.76 23.91
CA TYR A 785 -9.81 6.11 23.53
C TYR A 785 -9.59 7.10 24.68
N LYS A 786 -8.83 8.16 24.39
CA LYS A 786 -8.51 9.22 25.35
C LYS A 786 -8.98 10.58 24.86
N PRO A 787 -9.35 11.50 25.77
CA PRO A 787 -9.61 12.88 25.37
C PRO A 787 -8.36 13.55 24.76
N PRO A 788 -8.53 14.44 23.79
CA PRO A 788 -9.79 14.90 23.22
C PRO A 788 -10.47 13.83 22.36
N TYR A 789 -11.75 13.54 22.64
CA TYR A 789 -12.53 12.62 21.84
C TYR A 789 -12.86 13.25 20.49
N HIS A 790 -12.72 12.49 19.41
CA HIS A 790 -12.97 12.96 18.06
C HIS A 790 -14.21 12.29 17.46
N ILE A 791 -15.17 13.08 17.02
CA ILE A 791 -16.33 12.68 16.24
C ILE A 791 -16.21 13.34 14.87
N PHE A 792 -15.96 12.53 13.85
CA PHE A 792 -15.99 12.95 12.44
C PHE A 792 -17.40 12.76 11.90
N PHE A 793 -17.92 13.77 11.19
CA PHE A 793 -19.25 13.74 10.62
C PHE A 793 -19.25 14.16 9.16
N ALA A 794 -19.99 13.41 8.33
CA ALA A 794 -20.33 13.81 6.97
C ALA A 794 -21.82 13.62 6.70
N TRP A 795 -22.44 14.52 5.91
CA TRP A 795 -23.76 14.30 5.37
C TRP A 795 -23.75 14.25 3.83
N GLY A 796 -24.64 13.41 3.27
CA GLY A 796 -24.82 13.25 1.84
C GLY A 796 -25.96 14.15 1.32
N VAL A 797 -27.17 13.59 1.21
CA VAL A 797 -28.34 14.33 0.68
C VAL A 797 -29.13 15.10 1.73
N ASP A 798 -28.93 14.83 3.03
CA ASP A 798 -29.65 15.47 4.12
C ASP A 798 -28.72 16.32 4.98
N SER A 799 -28.85 17.65 4.86
CA SER A 799 -28.08 18.65 5.59
C SER A 799 -28.74 19.08 6.91
N SER A 800 -29.69 18.30 7.44
CA SER A 800 -30.33 18.60 8.72
C SER A 800 -29.33 18.73 9.85
N PRO A 801 -29.48 19.69 10.77
CA PRO A 801 -28.61 19.88 11.92
C PRO A 801 -28.48 18.61 12.78
N ILE A 802 -27.28 18.43 13.37
CA ILE A 802 -27.06 17.36 14.35
C ILE A 802 -27.47 17.86 15.74
N GLU A 803 -28.37 17.16 16.39
CA GLU A 803 -28.68 17.38 17.81
C GLU A 803 -28.04 16.27 18.65
N PHE A 804 -27.30 16.66 19.69
CA PHE A 804 -26.65 15.73 20.58
C PHE A 804 -26.62 16.22 22.02
N HIS A 805 -26.42 15.30 22.97
CA HIS A 805 -26.20 15.63 24.35
C HIS A 805 -24.89 15.03 24.89
N LEU A 806 -24.37 15.70 25.92
CA LEU A 806 -23.20 15.29 26.68
C LEU A 806 -23.57 15.30 28.17
N ASP A 807 -23.33 14.18 28.87
CA ASP A 807 -23.49 14.05 30.31
C ASP A 807 -22.10 14.04 30.97
N LEU A 808 -21.80 15.07 31.72
CA LEU A 808 -20.51 15.21 32.40
C LEU A 808 -20.72 15.18 33.94
N THR A 809 -19.85 14.42 34.58
CA THR A 809 -19.84 14.28 36.05
C THR A 809 -18.65 15.04 36.63
N LYS A 810 -18.93 15.83 37.66
CA LYS A 810 -17.94 16.62 38.39
C LYS A 810 -18.04 16.32 39.89
N VAL A 811 -16.94 16.01 40.53
CA VAL A 811 -16.89 15.50 41.92
C VAL A 811 -17.50 16.50 42.91
N ASN A 812 -17.33 17.82 42.69
CA ASN A 812 -17.86 18.87 43.55
C ASN A 812 -19.29 19.31 43.18
N GLY A 813 -19.88 18.78 42.09
CA GLY A 813 -21.21 19.16 41.61
C GLY A 813 -21.34 20.64 41.16
N ASN A 814 -20.25 21.40 41.09
CA ASN A 814 -20.29 22.80 40.70
C ASN A 814 -20.18 22.94 39.16
N PHE A 815 -21.30 23.15 38.51
CA PHE A 815 -21.43 23.39 37.09
C PHE A 815 -21.52 24.88 36.70
N LEU A 816 -21.23 25.78 37.64
CA LEU A 816 -21.10 27.22 37.38
C LEU A 816 -19.67 27.61 37.02
N GLU A 817 -18.77 26.68 37.07
CA GLU A 817 -17.38 26.78 36.64
C GLU A 817 -17.16 26.01 35.34
N PRO A 818 -16.07 26.28 34.58
CA PRO A 818 -15.70 25.53 33.38
C PRO A 818 -15.68 24.01 33.61
N VAL A 819 -16.27 23.26 32.70
CA VAL A 819 -16.46 21.80 32.77
C VAL A 819 -15.70 21.06 31.64
N PHE A 820 -15.79 21.56 30.41
CA PHE A 820 -15.14 20.96 29.25
C PHE A 820 -14.87 21.98 28.17
N GLU A 821 -13.93 21.63 27.30
CA GLU A 821 -13.69 22.33 26.04
C GLU A 821 -14.33 21.53 24.89
N ILE A 822 -14.90 22.23 23.92
CA ILE A 822 -15.42 21.67 22.68
C ILE A 822 -14.86 22.48 21.50
N GLY A 823 -14.20 21.78 20.56
CA GLY A 823 -13.75 22.33 19.29
C GLY A 823 -14.64 21.87 18.16
N ILE A 824 -15.01 22.76 17.27
CA ILE A 824 -15.80 22.48 16.09
C ILE A 824 -15.04 22.90 14.86
N SER A 825 -14.81 21.94 13.94
CA SER A 825 -14.27 22.23 12.61
C SER A 825 -15.36 22.13 11.57
N GLY A 826 -15.46 23.12 10.70
CA GLY A 826 -16.30 23.07 9.49
C GLY A 826 -15.40 23.11 8.23
N HIS A 827 -15.60 22.15 7.32
CA HIS A 827 -14.81 22.03 6.10
C HIS A 827 -15.72 22.26 4.87
N TYR A 828 -15.50 23.35 4.14
CA TYR A 828 -16.35 23.78 3.01
C TYR A 828 -15.77 23.27 1.68
N ILE A 829 -15.69 21.95 1.54
CA ILE A 829 -14.98 21.27 0.46
C ILE A 829 -15.67 21.48 -0.90
N SER A 830 -16.99 21.35 -0.94
CA SER A 830 -17.81 21.54 -2.13
C SER A 830 -17.85 23.00 -2.65
N HIS A 831 -17.37 23.93 -1.86
CA HIS A 831 -17.38 25.35 -2.17
C HIS A 831 -15.98 25.93 -2.49
N VAL A 832 -15.04 25.07 -2.91
CA VAL A 832 -13.68 25.51 -3.25
C VAL A 832 -13.64 26.64 -4.28
N HIS A 833 -14.60 26.70 -5.17
CA HIS A 833 -14.77 27.78 -6.16
C HIS A 833 -15.17 29.15 -5.58
N LYS A 834 -15.58 29.20 -4.29
CA LYS A 834 -15.92 30.44 -3.56
C LYS A 834 -14.77 30.96 -2.71
N ARG A 835 -13.53 30.59 -3.01
CA ARG A 835 -12.35 31.12 -2.35
C ARG A 835 -12.27 32.64 -2.47
N ASP A 836 -11.71 33.30 -1.47
CA ASP A 836 -11.41 34.72 -1.56
C ASP A 836 -10.24 35.00 -2.52
N ALA A 837 -10.14 36.26 -3.01
CA ALA A 837 -9.16 36.65 -4.01
C ALA A 837 -7.70 36.46 -3.54
N TYR A 838 -7.42 36.65 -2.25
CA TYR A 838 -6.07 36.48 -1.70
C TYR A 838 -5.66 35.00 -1.69
N SER A 839 -6.58 34.10 -1.35
CA SER A 839 -6.32 32.65 -1.39
C SER A 839 -6.12 32.16 -2.83
N VAL A 840 -6.90 32.68 -3.78
CA VAL A 840 -6.70 32.37 -5.21
C VAL A 840 -5.30 32.81 -5.66
N GLN A 841 -4.90 34.04 -5.35
CA GLN A 841 -3.59 34.55 -5.73
C GLN A 841 -2.46 33.74 -5.09
N PHE A 842 -2.57 33.41 -3.80
CA PHE A 842 -1.57 32.59 -3.11
C PHE A 842 -1.35 31.21 -3.79
N ILE A 843 -2.45 30.57 -4.23
CA ILE A 843 -2.39 29.28 -4.89
C ILE A 843 -1.80 29.40 -6.30
N GLU A 844 -2.12 30.49 -7.02
CA GLU A 844 -1.55 30.77 -8.35
C GLU A 844 -0.04 31.06 -8.26
N ASP A 845 0.42 31.62 -7.14
CA ASP A 845 1.85 31.89 -6.88
C ASP A 845 2.63 30.63 -6.44
N LEU A 846 1.94 29.51 -6.15
CA LEU A 846 2.63 28.25 -5.84
C LEU A 846 3.36 27.72 -7.09
N PRO A 847 4.55 27.11 -6.90
CA PRO A 847 5.28 26.50 -8.01
C PRO A 847 4.45 25.44 -8.76
N ASP A 848 4.58 25.37 -10.07
CA ASP A 848 3.85 24.43 -10.93
C ASP A 848 3.95 22.95 -10.54
N PHE A 849 4.98 22.58 -9.79
CA PHE A 849 5.14 21.21 -9.30
C PHE A 849 4.36 20.95 -8.01
N VAL A 850 3.67 21.95 -7.44
CA VAL A 850 2.84 21.77 -6.24
C VAL A 850 1.41 21.44 -6.65
N HIS A 851 0.86 20.41 -6.01
CA HIS A 851 -0.57 20.16 -6.00
C HIS A 851 -1.10 20.45 -4.60
N ALA A 852 -1.85 21.53 -4.46
CA ALA A 852 -2.56 21.86 -3.24
C ALA A 852 -3.94 21.18 -3.25
N MET A 853 -4.17 20.31 -2.28
CA MET A 853 -5.51 19.84 -1.93
C MET A 853 -6.08 20.84 -0.94
N GLU A 854 -7.09 21.62 -1.37
CA GLU A 854 -7.44 22.87 -0.72
C GLU A 854 -8.93 23.09 -0.54
N TRP A 855 -9.29 23.76 0.56
CA TRP A 855 -10.65 24.27 0.82
C TRP A 855 -10.67 25.27 1.96
N PRO A 856 -11.72 26.16 2.02
CA PRO A 856 -11.99 26.99 3.19
C PRO A 856 -12.44 26.15 4.38
N ALA A 857 -12.03 26.53 5.58
CA ALA A 857 -12.44 25.86 6.83
C ALA A 857 -12.62 26.86 7.98
N SER A 858 -13.46 26.50 8.95
CA SER A 858 -13.58 27.22 10.22
C SER A 858 -13.15 26.32 11.39
N TYR A 859 -12.63 26.95 12.44
CA TYR A 859 -12.38 26.28 13.72
C TYR A 859 -12.84 27.17 14.87
N ASP A 860 -13.82 26.70 15.63
CA ASP A 860 -14.35 27.41 16.78
C ASP A 860 -14.13 26.56 18.06
N ARG A 861 -13.50 27.15 19.08
CA ARG A 861 -13.32 26.52 20.40
C ARG A 861 -14.22 27.20 21.41
N TYR A 862 -14.98 26.42 22.15
CA TYR A 862 -15.84 26.88 23.24
C TYR A 862 -15.43 26.23 24.55
N ILE A 863 -15.66 26.95 25.68
CA ILE A 863 -15.53 26.45 27.04
C ILE A 863 -16.92 26.53 27.71
N TYR A 864 -17.40 25.42 28.22
CA TYR A 864 -18.68 25.33 28.89
C TYR A 864 -18.55 24.94 30.35
#